data_7ef4790ba69bde978147c8204c9b6c2a
#
_entry.id   7ef4790ba69bde978147c8204c9b6c2a
#
_cell.length_a   1.000
_cell.length_b   1.000
_cell.length_c   1.000
_cell.angle_alpha   90.00
_cell.angle_beta   90.00
_cell.angle_gamma   90.00
#
_symmetry.space_group_name_H-M   'P 1'
#
loop_
_entity.id
_entity.type
_entity.pdbx_description
1 polymer ?
#
loop_
_entity_poly.entity_id
_entity_poly.type
_entity_poly.pdbx_seq_one_letter_code
_entity_poly.pdbx_strand_id
1 'polypeptide(L)'
;MKLVKVTGPLDQLNNFISTCCLDGSFHPEQATQYMSASMGYSTLSEENPYAPMLQKIEELIRENDSAPDPTIVGDRSREIQLDDKTSAYIDELDEKLSAMHDEYKELEDQLEQCRNGIAKYEHFTGFDVGLDELFNCKFIKTRFGHMPKESYEKLVAYDDDPYVLFIPCSTDATDYWGVYCAPRERVDEVDSIFAGLNFERLQIPSAVGTVEQVIDQLKSNIEIIEGDLKQLDERAAALWKENRKRCNEIYTKLVDLNTVFEMRRYAACHNKYFFYVGWVLAHDSKAFEKKAEAIENVEVEENDPDKSSGKTPPVKLRNPAIFKPYEYFVDMYGLPSYSDIDVTGFVAITYTLLFGIMFGDLGQGLVLFLLGILGWKIKKMPLARILIPCGLSSAVFGFVFGSVFGYEDMLDPVYHALGMASKPLSVMDSINTVLIVAIGIGVVLVVTAMLLNVVSCLKHKKIGEAIFSNNGLVGILFYLAGVAFCVAFMNGPQVLPNSVLFSVMGVCAVLLYIKEIPIGIIDKHPDWKPDSIVDFLLQNLFELIEYVLSYFSNTVSFLRVGAFVIVHASMMMVVFTLGGDGSNIPVIIIGNIIVIALEGLLSGIQGLRLEFYEMFSRFYEGGGRAFTPAKLEQAQTNLKTKIAGKKAKKALANKD
;
A
#
# COMPACT_ATOMS: atom_id res chain seq x y z
N MET A 1 -15.81 24.68 -4.35
CA MET A 1 -14.53 25.23 -3.88
C MET A 1 -14.51 26.72 -4.08
N LYS A 2 -13.82 27.48 -3.24
CA LYS A 2 -13.51 28.89 -3.41
C LYS A 2 -12.00 29.05 -3.36
N LEU A 3 -11.46 29.88 -4.23
CA LEU A 3 -10.06 30.27 -4.20
C LEU A 3 -9.90 31.43 -3.23
N VAL A 4 -9.09 31.23 -2.21
CA VAL A 4 -8.83 32.25 -1.21
C VAL A 4 -7.40 32.73 -1.37
N LYS A 5 -7.22 34.02 -1.46
CA LYS A 5 -5.95 34.72 -1.47
C LYS A 5 -5.82 35.50 -0.18
N VAL A 6 -4.73 35.35 0.51
CA VAL A 6 -4.48 35.98 1.80
C VAL A 6 -3.20 36.80 1.72
N THR A 7 -3.27 38.03 2.17
CA THR A 7 -2.13 38.95 2.22
C THR A 7 -1.96 39.50 3.63
N GLY A 8 -0.76 39.54 4.14
CA GLY A 8 -0.48 40.06 5.49
C GLY A 8 0.99 40.29 5.75
N PRO A 9 1.35 40.88 6.90
CA PRO A 9 2.73 41.04 7.31
C PRO A 9 3.44 39.71 7.53
N LEU A 10 4.73 39.64 7.17
CA LEU A 10 5.50 38.38 7.22
C LEU A 10 5.63 37.78 8.64
N ASP A 11 5.63 38.61 9.67
CA ASP A 11 5.65 38.20 11.08
C ASP A 11 4.37 37.46 11.50
N GLN A 12 3.22 37.71 10.83
CA GLN A 12 1.97 37.03 11.08
C GLN A 12 1.81 35.70 10.30
N LEU A 13 2.74 35.36 9.40
CA LEU A 13 2.62 34.18 8.56
C LEU A 13 2.50 32.88 9.36
N ASN A 14 3.32 32.70 10.39
CA ASN A 14 3.26 31.50 11.24
C ASN A 14 1.96 31.41 12.02
N ASN A 15 1.48 32.54 12.54
CA ASN A 15 0.20 32.63 13.23
C ASN A 15 -0.98 32.30 12.29
N PHE A 16 -0.95 32.85 11.07
CA PHE A 16 -1.93 32.53 10.03
C PHE A 16 -1.92 31.02 9.68
N ILE A 17 -0.77 30.43 9.43
CA ILE A 17 -0.65 29.00 9.08
C ILE A 17 -1.19 28.14 10.22
N SER A 18 -0.77 28.41 11.46
CA SER A 18 -1.19 27.63 12.63
C SER A 18 -2.68 27.72 12.93
N THR A 19 -3.29 28.92 12.74
CA THR A 19 -4.70 29.17 13.07
C THR A 19 -5.65 28.76 11.95
N CYS A 20 -5.29 29.00 10.69
CA CYS A 20 -6.20 28.88 9.54
C CYS A 20 -5.89 27.67 8.64
N CYS A 21 -4.64 27.24 8.51
CA CYS A 21 -4.27 26.25 7.50
C CYS A 21 -4.23 24.81 8.03
N LEU A 22 -4.08 24.60 9.35
CA LEU A 22 -3.84 23.27 9.95
C LEU A 22 -5.10 22.60 10.53
N ASP A 23 -6.27 23.23 10.43
CA ASP A 23 -7.55 22.67 10.88
C ASP A 23 -8.20 21.69 9.88
N GLY A 24 -7.59 21.51 8.71
CA GLY A 24 -8.07 20.63 7.65
C GLY A 24 -9.14 21.22 6.75
N SER A 25 -9.35 22.53 6.78
CA SER A 25 -10.28 23.26 5.92
C SER A 25 -9.62 23.86 4.68
N PHE A 26 -8.29 24.04 4.70
CA PHE A 26 -7.52 24.75 3.70
C PHE A 26 -6.55 23.84 2.93
N HIS A 27 -6.62 23.88 1.59
CA HIS A 27 -5.68 23.21 0.69
C HIS A 27 -4.74 24.25 0.08
N PRO A 28 -3.44 24.27 0.45
CA PRO A 28 -2.49 25.27 -0.02
C PRO A 28 -2.11 25.02 -1.47
N GLU A 29 -1.89 26.11 -2.18
CA GLU A 29 -1.33 26.14 -3.54
C GLU A 29 -0.04 26.97 -3.54
N GLN A 30 0.84 26.69 -4.49
CA GLN A 30 2.04 27.48 -4.69
C GLN A 30 1.66 28.92 -5.11
N ALA A 31 1.84 29.88 -4.23
CA ALA A 31 1.44 31.27 -4.46
C ALA A 31 2.14 31.90 -5.68
N THR A 32 3.37 31.49 -5.97
CA THR A 32 4.15 31.95 -7.15
C THR A 32 3.49 31.59 -8.49
N GLN A 33 2.64 30.58 -8.54
CA GLN A 33 1.90 30.24 -9.75
C GLN A 33 0.74 31.20 -10.05
N TYR A 34 0.31 32.00 -9.06
CA TYR A 34 -0.79 32.96 -9.18
C TYR A 34 -0.29 34.39 -9.31
N MET A 35 1.02 34.60 -9.20
CA MET A 35 1.66 35.88 -9.36
C MET A 35 2.62 35.85 -10.56
N SER A 36 2.64 36.92 -11.35
CA SER A 36 3.64 37.05 -12.40
C SER A 36 5.02 37.36 -11.80
N ALA A 37 6.05 36.69 -12.30
CA ALA A 37 7.44 36.90 -11.88
C ALA A 37 7.90 38.35 -11.98
N SER A 38 7.23 39.16 -12.83
CA SER A 38 7.48 40.58 -13.01
C SER A 38 7.12 41.45 -11.79
N MET A 39 6.35 40.92 -10.81
CA MET A 39 5.95 41.67 -9.61
C MET A 39 6.95 41.55 -8.44
N GLY A 40 8.09 40.88 -8.61
CA GLY A 40 9.12 40.79 -7.58
C GLY A 40 8.80 39.89 -6.38
N TYR A 41 7.83 38.98 -6.53
CA TYR A 41 7.53 37.97 -5.50
C TYR A 41 8.53 36.82 -5.58
N SER A 42 9.06 36.41 -4.42
CA SER A 42 9.95 35.26 -4.28
C SER A 42 9.38 34.21 -3.31
N THR A 43 9.78 32.98 -3.47
CA THR A 43 9.50 31.93 -2.48
C THR A 43 10.40 32.12 -1.25
N LEU A 44 9.89 31.75 -0.07
CA LEU A 44 10.71 31.65 1.14
C LEU A 44 11.63 30.43 1.01
N SER A 45 12.93 30.67 0.92
CA SER A 45 14.00 29.64 0.84
C SER A 45 14.81 29.59 2.13
N GLU A 46 14.13 29.58 3.28
CA GLU A 46 14.79 29.46 4.58
C GLU A 46 15.06 27.98 4.90
N GLU A 47 16.20 27.69 5.52
CA GLU A 47 16.48 26.36 6.06
C GLU A 47 15.58 26.08 7.27
N ASN A 48 15.08 24.87 7.36
CA ASN A 48 14.18 24.47 8.43
C ASN A 48 14.96 24.19 9.72
N PRO A 49 14.88 25.05 10.74
CA PRO A 49 15.64 24.87 11.97
C PRO A 49 15.13 23.71 12.86
N TYR A 50 13.89 23.25 12.62
CA TYR A 50 13.26 22.22 13.43
C TYR A 50 13.54 20.80 12.93
N ALA A 51 13.92 20.64 11.66
CA ALA A 51 14.13 19.33 11.05
C ALA A 51 15.27 18.52 11.72
N PRO A 52 16.44 19.09 12.05
CA PRO A 52 17.52 18.36 12.72
C PRO A 52 17.12 17.89 14.13
N MET A 53 16.44 18.76 14.90
CA MET A 53 15.98 18.41 16.25
C MET A 53 14.89 17.34 16.22
N LEU A 54 13.99 17.42 15.24
CA LEU A 54 12.94 16.43 15.05
C LEU A 54 13.54 15.06 14.69
N GLN A 55 14.55 15.03 13.85
CA GLN A 55 15.25 13.80 13.51
C GLN A 55 15.92 13.18 14.74
N LYS A 56 16.61 13.99 15.54
CA LYS A 56 17.31 13.54 16.76
C LYS A 56 16.37 12.94 17.78
N ILE A 57 15.27 13.61 18.09
CA ILE A 57 14.28 13.08 19.06
C ILE A 57 13.51 11.88 18.51
N GLU A 58 13.31 11.79 17.19
CA GLU A 58 12.73 10.62 16.53
C GLU A 58 13.65 9.40 16.66
N GLU A 59 14.95 9.58 16.49
CA GLU A 59 15.96 8.51 16.68
C GLU A 59 16.01 8.05 18.12
N LEU A 60 16.06 8.98 19.08
CA LEU A 60 16.00 8.68 20.51
C LEU A 60 14.76 7.87 20.91
N ILE A 61 13.57 8.28 20.48
CA ILE A 61 12.33 7.55 20.76
C ILE A 61 12.33 6.19 20.08
N ARG A 62 12.86 6.08 18.85
CA ARG A 62 12.89 4.84 18.09
C ARG A 62 13.82 3.79 18.70
N GLU A 63 14.94 4.19 19.27
CA GLU A 63 15.89 3.30 19.94
C GLU A 63 15.32 2.72 21.22
N ASN A 64 14.57 3.50 21.98
CA ASN A 64 14.08 3.12 23.30
C ASN A 64 12.62 2.61 23.34
N ASP A 65 11.72 3.10 22.47
CA ASP A 65 10.26 2.83 22.54
C ASP A 65 9.68 2.34 21.21
N SER A 66 10.52 2.16 20.19
CA SER A 66 10.13 1.73 18.85
C SER A 66 9.21 2.68 18.06
N ALA A 67 8.38 3.50 18.69
CA ALA A 67 7.53 4.52 18.07
C ALA A 67 7.03 5.55 19.10
N PRO A 68 6.79 6.82 18.67
CA PRO A 68 6.17 7.84 19.52
C PRO A 68 4.80 7.41 20.02
N ASP A 69 4.49 7.73 21.27
CA ASP A 69 3.19 7.43 21.88
C ASP A 69 2.13 8.46 21.45
N PRO A 70 1.09 8.08 20.69
CA PRO A 70 0.09 9.01 20.19
C PRO A 70 -0.85 9.54 21.28
N THR A 71 -0.84 8.97 22.48
CA THR A 71 -1.70 9.39 23.59
C THR A 71 -1.09 10.56 24.36
N ILE A 72 0.22 10.74 24.24
CA ILE A 72 0.94 11.84 24.89
C ILE A 72 0.98 13.01 23.90
N VAL A 73 0.02 13.92 24.04
CA VAL A 73 -0.06 15.15 23.25
C VAL A 73 0.32 16.31 24.14
N GLY A 74 1.34 17.08 23.76
CA GLY A 74 1.69 18.32 24.45
C GLY A 74 0.57 19.36 24.35
N ASP A 75 0.56 20.34 25.27
CA ASP A 75 -0.40 21.44 25.24
C ASP A 75 -0.23 22.28 23.94
N ARG A 76 -1.15 22.09 22.99
CA ARG A 76 -1.15 22.79 21.69
C ARG A 76 -1.60 24.25 21.77
N SER A 77 -2.15 24.67 22.93
CA SER A 77 -2.70 26.02 23.14
C SER A 77 -1.64 27.07 23.49
N ARG A 78 -0.42 26.66 23.81
CA ARG A 78 0.68 27.59 24.12
C ARG A 78 1.50 27.89 22.89
N GLU A 79 1.84 29.18 22.71
CA GLU A 79 2.82 29.63 21.72
C GLU A 79 4.07 28.73 21.78
N ILE A 80 4.38 28.15 20.63
CA ILE A 80 5.44 27.15 20.53
C ILE A 80 6.75 27.92 20.30
N GLN A 81 7.31 28.52 21.35
CA GLN A 81 8.70 28.94 21.33
C GLN A 81 9.55 27.74 21.78
N LEU A 82 10.45 27.32 20.89
CA LEU A 82 11.48 26.37 21.28
C LEU A 82 12.56 27.17 22.03
N ASP A 83 12.60 27.00 23.34
CA ASP A 83 13.69 27.55 24.15
C ASP A 83 14.99 26.81 23.84
N ASP A 84 16.13 27.52 23.82
CA ASP A 84 17.48 26.93 23.71
C ASP A 84 17.71 25.82 24.75
N LYS A 85 16.99 25.89 25.87
CA LYS A 85 16.97 24.86 26.92
C LYS A 85 16.41 23.51 26.44
N THR A 86 15.52 23.51 25.46
CA THR A 86 14.94 22.25 24.92
C THR A 86 15.94 21.53 24.04
N SER A 87 16.71 22.27 23.23
CA SER A 87 17.80 21.68 22.44
C SER A 87 18.87 21.10 23.36
N ALA A 88 19.34 21.88 24.35
CA ALA A 88 20.33 21.42 25.32
C ALA A 88 19.87 20.18 26.11
N TYR A 89 18.58 20.09 26.44
CA TYR A 89 18.01 18.92 27.11
C TYR A 89 18.01 17.67 26.20
N ILE A 90 17.67 17.82 24.92
CA ILE A 90 17.72 16.70 23.96
C ILE A 90 19.15 16.22 23.79
N ASP A 91 20.11 17.14 23.65
CA ASP A 91 21.52 16.85 23.48
C ASP A 91 22.10 16.13 24.70
N GLU A 92 21.79 16.59 25.93
CA GLU A 92 22.22 15.96 27.18
C GLU A 92 21.64 14.54 27.36
N LEU A 93 20.36 14.34 27.00
CA LEU A 93 19.74 13.03 27.10
C LEU A 93 20.29 12.06 26.06
N ASP A 94 20.52 12.52 24.84
CA ASP A 94 21.14 11.78 23.75
C ASP A 94 22.56 11.31 24.12
N GLU A 95 23.37 12.23 24.66
CA GLU A 95 24.74 11.92 25.10
C GLU A 95 24.75 10.85 26.22
N LYS A 96 23.83 10.94 27.19
CA LYS A 96 23.73 9.95 28.27
C LYS A 96 23.29 8.57 27.76
N LEU A 97 22.31 8.51 26.88
CA LEU A 97 21.82 7.23 26.34
C LEU A 97 22.81 6.62 25.36
N SER A 98 23.48 7.43 24.53
CA SER A 98 24.53 6.98 23.63
C SER A 98 25.74 6.43 24.40
N ALA A 99 26.17 7.10 25.47
CA ALA A 99 27.25 6.57 26.33
C ALA A 99 26.91 5.21 26.94
N MET A 100 25.66 5.03 27.41
CA MET A 100 25.21 3.72 27.92
C MET A 100 25.14 2.65 26.81
N HIS A 101 24.77 3.04 25.59
CA HIS A 101 24.74 2.14 24.45
C HIS A 101 26.15 1.70 24.02
N ASP A 102 27.10 2.61 24.03
CA ASP A 102 28.49 2.30 23.72
C ASP A 102 29.10 1.35 24.77
N GLU A 103 28.83 1.60 26.07
CA GLU A 103 29.22 0.73 27.17
C GLU A 103 28.59 -0.67 27.04
N TYR A 104 27.32 -0.75 26.68
CA TYR A 104 26.60 -2.00 26.42
C TYR A 104 27.28 -2.81 25.31
N LYS A 105 27.63 -2.15 24.22
CA LYS A 105 28.30 -2.79 23.08
C LYS A 105 29.68 -3.30 23.43
N GLU A 106 30.44 -2.54 24.21
CA GLU A 106 31.76 -2.97 24.69
C GLU A 106 31.67 -4.22 25.58
N LEU A 107 30.68 -4.28 26.48
CA LEU A 107 30.42 -5.44 27.31
C LEU A 107 29.95 -6.65 26.50
N GLU A 108 29.13 -6.45 25.45
CA GLU A 108 28.68 -7.50 24.54
C GLU A 108 29.86 -8.10 23.75
N ASP A 109 30.77 -7.24 23.25
CA ASP A 109 32.01 -7.68 22.59
C ASP A 109 32.89 -8.49 23.55
N GLN A 110 33.04 -8.08 24.82
CA GLN A 110 33.76 -8.83 25.85
C GLN A 110 33.11 -10.18 26.16
N LEU A 111 31.78 -10.23 26.23
CA LEU A 111 31.02 -11.46 26.43
C LEU A 111 31.24 -12.45 25.30
N GLU A 112 31.22 -11.97 24.06
CA GLU A 112 31.49 -12.79 22.88
C GLU A 112 32.95 -13.31 22.88
N GLN A 113 33.91 -12.49 23.27
CA GLN A 113 35.31 -12.90 23.41
C GLN A 113 35.46 -14.01 24.48
N CYS A 114 34.77 -13.87 25.63
CA CYS A 114 34.79 -14.91 26.66
C CYS A 114 34.17 -16.22 26.15
N ARG A 115 33.04 -16.18 25.48
CA ARG A 115 32.35 -17.35 24.91
C ARG A 115 33.24 -18.04 23.83
N ASN A 116 33.82 -17.25 22.94
CA ASN A 116 34.76 -17.75 21.92
C ASN A 116 36.04 -18.33 22.56
N GLY A 117 36.46 -17.74 23.71
CA GLY A 117 37.55 -18.31 24.52
C GLY A 117 37.20 -19.71 25.04
N ILE A 118 36.06 -19.85 25.72
CA ILE A 118 35.59 -21.14 26.24
C ILE A 118 35.52 -22.19 25.13
N ALA A 119 34.88 -21.86 23.98
CA ALA A 119 34.77 -22.80 22.86
C ALA A 119 36.13 -23.31 22.36
N LYS A 120 37.20 -22.48 22.43
CA LYS A 120 38.55 -22.90 22.06
C LYS A 120 39.19 -23.82 23.11
N TYR A 121 38.97 -23.56 24.41
CA TYR A 121 39.57 -24.35 25.49
C TYR A 121 38.81 -25.66 25.76
N GLU A 122 37.50 -25.72 25.49
CA GLU A 122 36.64 -26.86 25.78
C GLU A 122 37.13 -28.17 25.14
N HIS A 123 37.76 -28.07 23.98
CA HIS A 123 38.36 -29.22 23.29
C HIS A 123 39.62 -29.76 23.95
N PHE A 124 40.22 -29.02 24.87
CA PHE A 124 41.46 -29.40 25.56
C PHE A 124 41.25 -29.71 27.04
N THR A 125 40.02 -29.96 27.46
CA THR A 125 39.68 -30.42 28.82
C THR A 125 40.33 -31.78 29.10
N GLY A 126 40.86 -31.95 30.30
CA GLY A 126 41.63 -33.15 30.67
C GLY A 126 43.12 -33.01 30.48
N PHE A 127 43.62 -31.86 30.05
CA PHE A 127 45.04 -31.55 29.99
C PHE A 127 45.50 -30.89 31.30
N ASP A 128 46.06 -31.69 32.20
CA ASP A 128 46.37 -31.34 33.60
C ASP A 128 47.69 -30.57 33.78
N VAL A 129 48.15 -29.85 32.77
CA VAL A 129 49.39 -29.06 32.83
C VAL A 129 49.05 -27.57 32.75
N GLY A 130 49.71 -26.75 33.56
CA GLY A 130 49.56 -25.30 33.52
C GLY A 130 49.93 -24.71 32.17
N LEU A 131 49.01 -23.95 31.56
CA LEU A 131 49.25 -23.32 30.25
C LEU A 131 50.44 -22.35 30.31
N ASP A 132 50.61 -21.64 31.43
CA ASP A 132 51.72 -20.72 31.66
C ASP A 132 53.07 -21.45 31.72
N GLU A 133 53.12 -22.65 32.28
CA GLU A 133 54.33 -23.48 32.30
C GLU A 133 54.70 -23.95 30.90
N LEU A 134 53.69 -24.33 30.09
CA LEU A 134 53.90 -24.77 28.70
C LEU A 134 54.34 -23.64 27.77
N PHE A 135 53.74 -22.49 27.85
CA PHE A 135 54.08 -21.34 27.00
C PHE A 135 55.46 -20.75 27.36
N ASN A 136 55.86 -20.81 28.65
CA ASN A 136 57.14 -20.31 29.12
C ASN A 136 58.29 -21.34 29.04
N CYS A 137 58.00 -22.58 28.61
CA CYS A 137 59.01 -23.62 28.50
C CYS A 137 60.11 -23.24 27.47
N LYS A 138 61.33 -23.20 27.92
CA LYS A 138 62.50 -22.80 27.09
C LYS A 138 62.93 -23.85 26.09
N PHE A 139 62.68 -25.13 26.36
CA PHE A 139 63.20 -26.27 25.59
C PHE A 139 62.19 -26.97 24.71
N ILE A 140 60.89 -26.81 25.01
CA ILE A 140 59.80 -27.47 24.32
C ILE A 140 58.88 -26.38 23.75
N LYS A 141 58.36 -26.60 22.54
CA LYS A 141 57.31 -25.76 21.91
C LYS A 141 56.06 -26.60 21.77
N THR A 142 54.97 -26.09 22.33
CA THR A 142 53.68 -26.77 22.35
C THR A 142 52.78 -26.18 21.26
N ARG A 143 52.01 -27.04 20.60
CA ARG A 143 51.05 -26.69 19.57
C ARG A 143 49.71 -27.32 19.90
N PHE A 144 48.68 -26.50 19.91
CA PHE A 144 47.30 -26.90 20.09
C PHE A 144 46.59 -26.97 18.75
N GLY A 145 45.70 -27.94 18.57
CA GLY A 145 44.95 -28.07 17.33
C GLY A 145 44.17 -29.38 17.23
N HIS A 146 43.74 -29.70 16.04
CA HIS A 146 43.04 -30.95 15.74
C HIS A 146 43.55 -31.59 14.48
N MET A 147 43.30 -32.91 14.34
CA MET A 147 43.59 -33.67 13.13
C MET A 147 42.47 -34.66 12.83
N PRO A 148 42.25 -35.00 11.53
CA PRO A 148 41.30 -36.02 11.14
C PRO A 148 41.59 -37.38 11.77
N LYS A 149 40.54 -38.13 12.12
CA LYS A 149 40.66 -39.48 12.73
C LYS A 149 41.52 -40.44 11.91
N GLU A 150 41.41 -40.37 10.57
CA GLU A 150 42.24 -41.18 9.66
C GLU A 150 43.75 -40.83 9.75
N SER A 151 44.08 -39.60 10.06
CA SER A 151 45.45 -39.13 10.22
C SER A 151 46.04 -39.52 11.57
N TYR A 152 45.20 -39.57 12.62
CA TYR A 152 45.60 -40.06 13.94
C TYR A 152 45.99 -41.53 13.90
N GLU A 153 45.30 -42.41 13.14
CA GLU A 153 45.68 -43.82 12.95
C GLU A 153 47.07 -43.96 12.28
N LYS A 154 47.44 -43.01 11.41
CA LYS A 154 48.77 -42.98 10.76
C LYS A 154 49.89 -42.55 11.70
N LEU A 155 49.58 -41.94 12.84
CA LEU A 155 50.57 -41.53 13.85
C LEU A 155 51.31 -42.72 14.46
N VAL A 156 50.64 -43.89 14.48
CA VAL A 156 51.28 -45.17 14.93
C VAL A 156 52.57 -45.49 14.15
N ALA A 157 52.74 -45.04 12.91
CA ALA A 157 53.95 -45.21 12.11
C ALA A 157 55.13 -44.40 12.65
N TYR A 158 54.91 -43.47 13.57
CA TYR A 158 55.96 -42.64 14.20
C TYR A 158 56.16 -42.98 15.69
N ASP A 159 55.61 -44.08 16.21
CA ASP A 159 55.72 -44.49 17.62
C ASP A 159 57.22 -44.75 18.07
N ASP A 160 58.09 -45.06 17.13
CA ASP A 160 59.52 -45.23 17.39
C ASP A 160 60.32 -43.91 17.47
N ASP A 161 59.68 -42.75 17.10
CA ASP A 161 60.33 -41.43 17.18
C ASP A 161 60.01 -40.76 18.50
N PRO A 162 60.99 -40.64 19.43
CA PRO A 162 60.71 -40.04 20.75
C PRO A 162 60.40 -38.55 20.74
N TYR A 163 60.47 -37.88 19.58
CA TYR A 163 60.22 -36.45 19.42
C TYR A 163 58.82 -36.15 18.85
N VAL A 164 58.10 -37.17 18.39
CA VAL A 164 56.74 -37.05 17.86
C VAL A 164 55.75 -37.50 18.92
N LEU A 165 55.39 -36.58 19.81
CA LEU A 165 54.41 -36.84 20.89
C LEU A 165 53.15 -36.06 20.67
N PHE A 166 52.04 -36.77 20.45
CA PHE A 166 50.68 -36.18 20.43
C PHE A 166 49.87 -36.66 21.62
N ILE A 167 49.25 -35.73 22.35
CA ILE A 167 48.41 -35.98 23.51
C ILE A 167 46.98 -35.67 23.10
N PRO A 168 46.14 -36.69 22.86
CA PRO A 168 44.72 -36.44 22.56
C PRO A 168 44.00 -36.00 23.83
N CYS A 169 43.23 -34.89 23.74
CA CYS A 169 42.45 -34.34 24.82
C CYS A 169 40.95 -34.63 24.65
N SER A 170 40.42 -34.46 23.46
CA SER A 170 39.04 -34.77 23.14
C SER A 170 38.86 -35.27 21.71
N THR A 171 37.69 -35.80 21.39
CA THR A 171 37.33 -36.25 20.04
C THR A 171 35.91 -35.80 19.70
N ASP A 172 35.74 -35.32 18.50
CA ASP A 172 34.43 -35.06 17.93
C ASP A 172 34.07 -36.06 16.82
N ALA A 173 33.06 -35.77 15.97
CA ALA A 173 32.62 -36.71 14.93
C ALA A 173 33.72 -37.02 13.89
N THR A 174 34.56 -36.07 13.54
CA THR A 174 35.56 -36.13 12.44
C THR A 174 36.99 -36.09 12.89
N ASP A 175 37.29 -35.40 14.00
CA ASP A 175 38.66 -35.05 14.38
C ASP A 175 39.04 -35.47 15.81
N TYR A 176 40.33 -35.64 16.04
CA TYR A 176 40.96 -35.67 17.37
C TYR A 176 41.52 -34.30 17.70
N TRP A 177 41.12 -33.75 18.82
CA TRP A 177 41.67 -32.53 19.39
C TRP A 177 42.74 -32.86 20.40
N GLY A 178 43.87 -32.18 20.32
CA GLY A 178 44.95 -32.46 21.23
C GLY A 178 46.14 -31.53 21.07
N VAL A 179 47.20 -31.91 21.75
CA VAL A 179 48.41 -31.10 21.88
C VAL A 179 49.59 -31.92 21.44
N TYR A 180 50.45 -31.35 20.60
CA TYR A 180 51.76 -31.95 20.37
C TYR A 180 52.88 -31.06 20.91
N CYS A 181 53.93 -31.70 21.38
CA CYS A 181 55.13 -31.09 21.95
C CYS A 181 56.33 -31.41 21.11
N ALA A 182 57.10 -30.41 20.73
CA ALA A 182 58.38 -30.60 19.97
C ALA A 182 59.55 -29.90 20.64
N PRO A 183 60.71 -30.51 20.68
CA PRO A 183 61.98 -29.85 21.11
C PRO A 183 62.22 -28.62 20.22
N ARG A 184 62.69 -27.53 20.79
CA ARG A 184 62.91 -26.29 20.08
C ARG A 184 63.86 -26.38 18.90
N GLU A 185 64.86 -27.32 19.00
CA GLU A 185 65.86 -27.57 17.95
C GLU A 185 65.28 -28.32 16.73
N ARG A 186 64.14 -29.03 16.89
CA ARG A 186 63.50 -29.85 15.84
C ARG A 186 62.05 -29.45 15.53
N VAL A 187 61.68 -28.26 15.94
CA VAL A 187 60.26 -27.77 15.76
C VAL A 187 59.85 -27.84 14.30
N ASP A 188 60.74 -27.43 13.37
CA ASP A 188 60.39 -27.37 11.94
C ASP A 188 60.20 -28.77 11.34
N GLU A 189 60.97 -29.78 11.81
CA GLU A 189 60.82 -31.15 11.38
C GLU A 189 59.52 -31.79 11.90
N VAL A 190 59.23 -31.62 13.18
CA VAL A 190 57.99 -32.11 13.81
C VAL A 190 56.74 -31.36 13.26
N ASP A 191 56.86 -30.05 13.10
CA ASP A 191 55.80 -29.22 12.50
C ASP A 191 55.48 -29.69 11.06
N SER A 192 56.47 -30.16 10.28
CA SER A 192 56.26 -30.70 8.93
C SER A 192 55.57 -32.07 8.95
N ILE A 193 55.89 -32.94 9.93
CA ILE A 193 55.21 -34.23 10.12
C ILE A 193 53.71 -34.01 10.42
N PHE A 194 53.41 -33.15 11.38
CA PHE A 194 52.00 -32.86 11.74
C PHE A 194 51.25 -32.13 10.62
N ALA A 195 51.91 -31.27 9.84
CA ALA A 195 51.31 -30.68 8.64
C ALA A 195 50.98 -31.75 7.59
N GLY A 196 51.83 -32.77 7.42
CA GLY A 196 51.57 -33.93 6.54
C GLY A 196 50.43 -34.82 7.02
N LEU A 197 50.11 -34.77 8.30
CA LEU A 197 48.94 -35.42 8.92
C LEU A 197 47.69 -34.54 8.93
N ASN A 198 47.66 -33.44 8.21
CA ASN A 198 46.58 -32.47 8.17
C ASN A 198 46.21 -31.92 9.55
N PHE A 199 47.19 -31.70 10.41
CA PHE A 199 46.98 -31.09 11.71
C PHE A 199 46.74 -29.57 11.54
N GLU A 200 45.55 -29.11 11.92
CA GLU A 200 45.20 -27.70 11.93
C GLU A 200 45.52 -27.06 13.28
N ARG A 201 46.40 -26.04 13.26
CA ARG A 201 46.85 -25.37 14.48
C ARG A 201 45.83 -24.35 14.96
N LEU A 202 45.47 -24.45 16.23
CA LEU A 202 44.65 -23.46 16.91
C LEU A 202 45.56 -22.55 17.76
N GLN A 203 45.40 -21.24 17.58
CA GLN A 203 46.05 -20.27 18.44
C GLN A 203 45.22 -20.10 19.73
N ILE A 204 45.75 -20.59 20.83
CA ILE A 204 45.22 -20.41 22.16
C ILE A 204 45.90 -19.21 22.81
N PRO A 205 45.16 -18.23 23.38
CA PRO A 205 45.72 -17.13 24.12
C PRO A 205 46.57 -17.67 25.32
N SER A 206 47.62 -16.96 25.70
CA SER A 206 48.38 -17.32 26.91
C SER A 206 47.49 -17.06 28.16
N ALA A 207 47.33 -18.09 28.98
CA ALA A 207 46.54 -18.01 30.20
C ALA A 207 47.37 -18.65 31.35
N VAL A 208 47.03 -18.31 32.58
CA VAL A 208 47.69 -18.80 33.79
C VAL A 208 46.83 -19.91 34.42
N GLY A 209 47.42 -21.06 34.67
CA GLY A 209 46.73 -22.20 35.28
C GLY A 209 46.34 -23.30 34.28
N THR A 210 45.61 -24.31 34.73
CA THR A 210 45.13 -25.41 33.90
C THR A 210 43.95 -24.97 33.00
N VAL A 211 43.70 -25.74 31.93
CA VAL A 211 42.58 -25.47 30.99
C VAL A 211 41.25 -25.35 31.74
N GLU A 212 40.97 -26.21 32.71
CA GLU A 212 39.76 -26.19 33.50
C GLU A 212 39.61 -24.91 34.34
N GLN A 213 40.73 -24.49 34.98
CA GLN A 213 40.76 -23.24 35.76
C GLN A 213 40.51 -22.02 34.89
N VAL A 214 41.03 -22.00 33.66
CA VAL A 214 40.78 -20.92 32.69
C VAL A 214 39.33 -20.89 32.23
N ILE A 215 38.75 -22.07 31.96
CA ILE A 215 37.31 -22.15 31.61
C ILE A 215 36.42 -21.67 32.75
N ASP A 216 36.72 -22.07 34.00
CA ASP A 216 35.94 -21.64 35.17
C ASP A 216 36.08 -20.13 35.41
N GLN A 217 37.26 -19.58 35.17
CA GLN A 217 37.48 -18.13 35.25
C GLN A 217 36.75 -17.36 34.17
N LEU A 218 36.72 -17.88 32.92
CA LEU A 218 35.93 -17.29 31.83
C LEU A 218 34.42 -17.39 32.10
N LYS A 219 33.91 -18.48 32.66
CA LYS A 219 32.52 -18.62 33.08
C LYS A 219 32.15 -17.61 34.16
N SER A 220 33.02 -17.45 35.16
CA SER A 220 32.79 -16.43 36.21
C SER A 220 32.77 -15.01 35.63
N ASN A 221 33.64 -14.71 34.67
CA ASN A 221 33.65 -13.42 33.97
C ASN A 221 32.34 -13.21 33.17
N ILE A 222 31.83 -14.26 32.51
CA ILE A 222 30.54 -14.21 31.80
C ILE A 222 29.43 -13.86 32.76
N GLU A 223 29.34 -14.49 33.93
CA GLU A 223 28.28 -14.17 34.94
C GLU A 223 28.36 -12.70 35.42
N ILE A 224 29.59 -12.18 35.59
CA ILE A 224 29.79 -10.77 35.97
C ILE A 224 29.31 -9.84 34.83
N ILE A 225 29.77 -10.09 33.58
CA ILE A 225 29.41 -9.27 32.42
C ILE A 225 27.91 -9.32 32.17
N GLU A 226 27.27 -10.49 32.25
CA GLU A 226 25.82 -10.63 32.11
C GLU A 226 25.06 -9.88 33.23
N GLY A 227 25.63 -9.84 34.45
CA GLY A 227 25.13 -9.04 35.55
C GLY A 227 25.22 -7.53 35.27
N ASP A 228 26.36 -7.08 34.73
CA ASP A 228 26.60 -5.68 34.39
C ASP A 228 25.71 -5.22 33.21
N LEU A 229 25.57 -6.05 32.18
CA LEU A 229 24.66 -5.81 31.06
C LEU A 229 23.21 -5.62 31.55
N LYS A 230 22.76 -6.49 32.44
CA LYS A 230 21.41 -6.39 33.00
C LYS A 230 21.23 -5.12 33.83
N GLN A 231 22.22 -4.74 34.65
CA GLN A 231 22.16 -3.49 35.40
C GLN A 231 22.14 -2.26 34.49
N LEU A 232 22.91 -2.30 33.40
CA LEU A 232 22.96 -1.23 32.43
C LEU A 232 21.62 -1.07 31.69
N ASP A 233 21.00 -2.18 31.29
CA ASP A 233 19.65 -2.20 30.70
C ASP A 233 18.60 -1.63 31.67
N GLU A 234 18.64 -2.02 32.94
CA GLU A 234 17.73 -1.52 33.95
C GLU A 234 17.91 -0.01 34.19
N ARG A 235 19.15 0.50 34.17
CA ARG A 235 19.45 1.94 34.28
C ARG A 235 18.97 2.71 33.05
N ALA A 236 19.22 2.22 31.84
CA ALA A 236 18.79 2.84 30.59
C ALA A 236 17.25 2.88 30.52
N ALA A 237 16.59 1.77 30.86
CA ALA A 237 15.12 1.69 30.91
C ALA A 237 14.51 2.62 31.97
N ALA A 238 15.12 2.78 33.14
CA ALA A 238 14.69 3.70 34.18
C ALA A 238 14.82 5.17 33.73
N LEU A 239 15.97 5.53 33.16
CA LEU A 239 16.22 6.87 32.61
C LEU A 239 15.23 7.21 31.50
N TRP A 240 14.98 6.25 30.59
CA TRP A 240 13.99 6.44 29.52
C TRP A 240 12.57 6.60 30.08
N LYS A 241 12.16 5.76 31.03
CA LYS A 241 10.83 5.81 31.63
C LYS A 241 10.54 7.16 32.29
N GLU A 242 11.53 7.76 32.93
CA GLU A 242 11.41 9.08 33.53
C GLU A 242 11.23 10.17 32.48
N ASN A 243 11.97 10.11 31.38
CA ASN A 243 12.00 11.14 30.35
C ASN A 243 11.01 10.90 29.20
N ARG A 244 10.44 9.72 29.08
CA ARG A 244 9.53 9.29 28.01
C ARG A 244 8.39 10.27 27.72
N LYS A 245 7.72 10.73 28.77
CA LYS A 245 6.59 11.66 28.62
C LYS A 245 7.05 13.00 28.05
N ARG A 246 8.13 13.56 28.59
CA ARG A 246 8.68 14.84 28.15
C ARG A 246 9.21 14.76 26.71
N CYS A 247 9.88 13.69 26.34
CA CYS A 247 10.35 13.46 24.97
C CYS A 247 9.18 13.40 23.99
N ASN A 248 8.09 12.70 24.32
CA ASN A 248 6.92 12.65 23.45
C ASN A 248 6.18 14.00 23.34
N GLU A 249 6.13 14.79 24.41
CA GLU A 249 5.59 16.15 24.38
C GLU A 249 6.44 17.06 23.47
N ILE A 250 7.76 17.02 23.60
CA ILE A 250 8.70 17.79 22.74
C ILE A 250 8.57 17.32 21.29
N TYR A 251 8.53 16.01 21.06
CA TYR A 251 8.34 15.44 19.73
C TYR A 251 7.06 15.97 19.06
N THR A 252 5.94 15.97 19.80
CA THR A 252 4.66 16.47 19.27
C THR A 252 4.76 17.94 18.89
N LYS A 253 5.41 18.76 19.72
CA LYS A 253 5.64 20.18 19.45
C LYS A 253 6.53 20.40 18.23
N LEU A 254 7.62 19.65 18.10
CA LEU A 254 8.53 19.73 16.96
C LEU A 254 7.86 19.30 15.65
N VAL A 255 7.00 18.30 15.67
CA VAL A 255 6.20 17.90 14.51
C VAL A 255 5.26 19.03 14.07
N ASP A 256 4.60 19.67 15.02
CA ASP A 256 3.70 20.79 14.73
C ASP A 256 4.47 21.98 14.15
N LEU A 257 5.61 22.36 14.74
CA LEU A 257 6.49 23.44 14.25
C LEU A 257 7.06 23.13 12.86
N ASN A 258 7.56 21.92 12.68
CA ASN A 258 8.06 21.47 11.39
C ASN A 258 6.96 21.53 10.32
N THR A 259 5.73 21.16 10.67
CA THR A 259 4.59 21.23 9.76
C THR A 259 4.26 22.66 9.39
N VAL A 260 4.24 23.59 10.36
CA VAL A 260 4.03 25.02 10.11
C VAL A 260 5.13 25.56 9.20
N PHE A 261 6.38 25.20 9.46
CA PHE A 261 7.52 25.66 8.68
C PHE A 261 7.48 25.14 7.23
N GLU A 262 7.17 23.87 7.03
CA GLU A 262 7.01 23.29 5.68
C GLU A 262 5.88 23.97 4.90
N MET A 263 4.83 24.39 5.58
CA MET A 263 3.72 25.11 4.96
C MET A 263 4.11 26.51 4.49
N ARG A 264 5.18 27.14 5.04
CA ARG A 264 5.68 28.43 4.57
C ARG A 264 6.16 28.40 3.12
N ARG A 265 6.58 27.25 2.62
CA ARG A 265 7.04 27.08 1.23
C ARG A 265 5.96 27.37 0.18
N TYR A 266 4.69 27.35 0.57
CA TYR A 266 3.57 27.71 -0.31
C TYR A 266 3.38 29.22 -0.42
N ALA A 267 3.94 30.01 0.50
CA ALA A 267 3.87 31.46 0.49
C ALA A 267 4.79 32.07 -0.56
N ALA A 268 4.34 33.17 -1.14
CA ALA A 268 5.21 34.09 -1.86
C ALA A 268 5.41 35.35 -1.01
N CYS A 269 6.60 35.90 -1.01
CA CYS A 269 6.93 37.11 -0.25
C CYS A 269 7.38 38.24 -1.14
N HIS A 270 6.93 39.46 -0.82
CA HIS A 270 7.41 40.68 -1.40
C HIS A 270 7.66 41.71 -0.27
N ASN A 271 8.89 42.13 -0.10
CA ASN A 271 9.31 43.00 1.01
C ASN A 271 8.96 42.40 2.39
N LYS A 272 8.06 43.06 3.15
CA LYS A 272 7.60 42.64 4.48
C LYS A 272 6.23 41.97 4.49
N TYR A 273 5.67 41.65 3.31
CA TYR A 273 4.35 41.06 3.19
C TYR A 273 4.44 39.67 2.59
N PHE A 274 3.58 38.75 3.11
CA PHE A 274 3.36 37.45 2.52
C PHE A 274 2.10 37.45 1.66
N PHE A 275 2.09 36.62 0.65
CA PHE A 275 0.94 36.27 -0.16
C PHE A 275 0.74 34.77 -0.13
N TYR A 276 -0.42 34.33 0.30
CA TYR A 276 -0.74 32.92 0.45
C TYR A 276 -2.01 32.58 -0.33
N VAL A 277 -2.01 31.47 -1.06
CA VAL A 277 -3.13 31.09 -1.92
C VAL A 277 -3.53 29.64 -1.62
N GLY A 278 -4.82 29.37 -1.65
CA GLY A 278 -5.31 28.01 -1.52
C GLY A 278 -6.81 27.88 -1.73
N TRP A 279 -7.28 26.66 -1.62
CA TRP A 279 -8.66 26.30 -1.84
C TRP A 279 -9.36 25.98 -0.54
N VAL A 280 -10.56 26.50 -0.38
CA VAL A 280 -11.47 26.23 0.76
C VAL A 280 -12.79 25.69 0.23
N LEU A 281 -13.43 24.82 1.01
CA LEU A 281 -14.78 24.36 0.68
C LEU A 281 -15.76 25.54 0.76
N ALA A 282 -16.65 25.66 -0.20
CA ALA A 282 -17.58 26.81 -0.29
C ALA A 282 -18.45 27.01 0.97
N HIS A 283 -18.74 25.95 1.76
CA HIS A 283 -19.48 26.08 3.01
C HIS A 283 -18.64 26.53 4.20
N ASP A 284 -17.30 26.34 4.13
CA ASP A 284 -16.35 26.70 5.19
C ASP A 284 -15.71 28.07 4.92
N SER A 285 -15.89 28.67 3.72
CA SER A 285 -15.20 29.89 3.32
C SER A 285 -15.45 31.04 4.28
N LYS A 286 -16.70 31.30 4.67
CA LYS A 286 -17.06 32.35 5.62
C LYS A 286 -16.49 32.14 7.04
N ALA A 287 -16.35 30.89 7.46
CA ALA A 287 -15.73 30.57 8.74
C ALA A 287 -14.21 30.76 8.69
N PHE A 288 -13.61 30.43 7.54
CA PHE A 288 -12.19 30.66 7.27
C PHE A 288 -11.86 32.18 7.23
N GLU A 289 -12.66 32.95 6.47
CA GLU A 289 -12.53 34.41 6.36
C GLU A 289 -12.54 35.08 7.75
N LYS A 290 -13.54 34.77 8.59
CA LYS A 290 -13.62 35.29 9.97
C LYS A 290 -12.41 34.93 10.85
N LYS A 291 -11.83 33.73 10.67
CA LYS A 291 -10.64 33.32 11.42
C LYS A 291 -9.41 34.07 10.94
N ALA A 292 -9.27 34.28 9.63
CA ALA A 292 -8.11 34.96 9.06
C ALA A 292 -8.15 36.47 9.31
N GLU A 293 -9.33 37.11 9.22
CA GLU A 293 -9.52 38.54 9.54
C GLU A 293 -9.35 38.86 11.04
N ALA A 294 -9.49 37.86 11.92
CA ALA A 294 -9.21 38.03 13.34
C ALA A 294 -7.70 38.20 13.63
N ILE A 295 -6.83 37.93 12.65
CA ILE A 295 -5.39 38.13 12.75
C ILE A 295 -5.07 39.55 12.31
N GLU A 296 -4.25 40.26 13.07
CA GLU A 296 -3.96 41.66 12.87
C GLU A 296 -3.29 41.94 11.51
N ASN A 297 -3.85 42.87 10.74
CA ASN A 297 -3.37 43.31 9.42
C ASN A 297 -3.34 42.18 8.34
N VAL A 298 -4.21 41.18 8.43
CA VAL A 298 -4.38 40.15 7.41
C VAL A 298 -5.64 40.42 6.61
N GLU A 299 -5.50 40.48 5.30
CA GLU A 299 -6.60 40.70 4.35
C GLU A 299 -6.88 39.40 3.58
N VAL A 300 -8.17 39.12 3.33
CA VAL A 300 -8.65 37.93 2.62
C VAL A 300 -9.46 38.34 1.39
N GLU A 301 -9.09 37.83 0.24
CA GLU A 301 -9.82 37.98 -1.02
C GLU A 301 -10.39 36.60 -1.43
N GLU A 302 -11.71 36.49 -1.53
CA GLU A 302 -12.40 35.27 -1.97
C GLU A 302 -12.79 35.37 -3.45
N ASN A 303 -12.37 34.41 -4.26
CA ASN A 303 -12.70 34.34 -5.68
C ASN A 303 -13.38 33.03 -6.04
N ASP A 304 -14.34 33.10 -6.97
CA ASP A 304 -14.90 31.91 -7.60
C ASP A 304 -13.87 31.24 -8.52
N PRO A 305 -13.94 29.90 -8.69
CA PRO A 305 -13.07 29.18 -9.61
C PRO A 305 -13.24 29.75 -11.03
N ASP A 306 -12.19 30.43 -11.53
CA ASP A 306 -12.22 30.99 -12.87
C ASP A 306 -11.71 29.96 -13.88
N LYS A 307 -12.55 29.64 -14.87
CA LYS A 307 -12.19 28.73 -15.97
C LYS A 307 -11.10 29.30 -16.89
N SER A 308 -10.93 30.62 -16.90
CA SER A 308 -9.97 31.29 -17.77
C SER A 308 -8.53 31.24 -17.25
N SER A 309 -8.33 30.97 -15.96
CA SER A 309 -6.99 30.95 -15.34
C SER A 309 -6.19 29.67 -15.61
N GLY A 310 -6.75 28.70 -16.29
CA GLY A 310 -6.08 27.42 -16.63
C GLY A 310 -5.79 26.51 -15.42
N LYS A 311 -6.24 26.88 -14.21
CA LYS A 311 -5.99 26.13 -12.97
C LYS A 311 -7.25 25.43 -12.50
N THR A 312 -7.21 24.12 -12.50
CA THR A 312 -8.36 23.28 -12.06
C THR A 312 -8.43 23.22 -10.54
N PRO A 313 -9.59 23.56 -9.93
CA PRO A 313 -9.79 23.42 -8.49
C PRO A 313 -9.63 21.97 -8.03
N PRO A 314 -9.12 21.72 -6.81
CA PRO A 314 -9.12 20.37 -6.25
C PRO A 314 -10.54 19.87 -5.98
N VAL A 315 -10.73 18.55 -5.98
CA VAL A 315 -12.03 17.90 -5.82
C VAL A 315 -12.05 17.14 -4.49
N LYS A 316 -13.17 17.27 -3.78
CA LYS A 316 -13.50 16.46 -2.63
C LYS A 316 -14.85 15.83 -2.86
N LEU A 317 -14.89 14.51 -2.97
CA LEU A 317 -16.13 13.76 -3.11
C LEU A 317 -16.96 13.88 -1.81
N ARG A 318 -18.28 14.03 -1.96
CA ARG A 318 -19.20 14.10 -0.83
C ARG A 318 -20.43 13.27 -1.14
N ASN A 319 -20.36 11.99 -0.82
CA ASN A 319 -21.40 11.03 -1.09
C ASN A 319 -22.17 10.62 0.16
N PRO A 320 -23.45 10.22 0.00
CA PRO A 320 -24.22 9.59 1.07
C PRO A 320 -23.48 8.38 1.67
N ALA A 321 -23.78 8.07 2.93
CA ALA A 321 -23.09 7.02 3.68
C ALA A 321 -23.10 5.64 3.00
N ILE A 322 -24.10 5.35 2.15
CA ILE A 322 -24.22 4.10 1.38
C ILE A 322 -23.22 4.06 0.23
N PHE A 323 -23.02 5.17 -0.50
CA PHE A 323 -22.13 5.26 -1.66
C PHE A 323 -20.69 5.59 -1.27
N LYS A 324 -20.46 6.18 -0.11
CA LYS A 324 -19.15 6.61 0.36
C LYS A 324 -18.05 5.53 0.27
N PRO A 325 -18.26 4.23 0.55
CA PRO A 325 -17.22 3.22 0.40
C PRO A 325 -16.70 3.08 -1.02
N TYR A 326 -17.52 3.36 -2.02
CA TYR A 326 -17.17 3.25 -3.45
C TYR A 326 -16.34 4.43 -3.96
N GLU A 327 -16.23 5.52 -3.17
CA GLU A 327 -15.27 6.61 -3.44
C GLU A 327 -13.84 6.05 -3.58
N TYR A 328 -13.53 4.92 -2.91
CA TYR A 328 -12.26 4.22 -3.01
C TYR A 328 -11.96 3.73 -4.44
N PHE A 329 -12.97 3.24 -5.16
CA PHE A 329 -12.81 2.78 -6.54
C PHE A 329 -12.64 3.95 -7.51
N VAL A 330 -13.36 5.05 -7.27
CA VAL A 330 -13.21 6.28 -8.08
C VAL A 330 -11.83 6.90 -7.85
N ASP A 331 -11.35 6.94 -6.59
CA ASP A 331 -10.01 7.44 -6.25
C ASP A 331 -8.89 6.58 -6.86
N MET A 332 -9.10 5.25 -6.93
CA MET A 332 -8.15 4.31 -7.53
C MET A 332 -8.01 4.47 -9.05
N TYR A 333 -9.08 4.81 -9.75
CA TYR A 333 -9.06 5.11 -11.20
C TYR A 333 -8.53 6.51 -11.47
N GLY A 334 -8.93 7.49 -10.66
CA GLY A 334 -8.62 8.91 -10.75
C GLY A 334 -9.86 9.75 -10.42
N LEU A 335 -9.68 10.84 -9.68
CA LEU A 335 -10.79 11.72 -9.30
C LEU A 335 -11.38 12.44 -10.52
N PRO A 336 -12.71 12.75 -10.52
CA PRO A 336 -13.31 13.55 -11.57
C PRO A 336 -12.74 14.97 -11.59
N SER A 337 -12.69 15.60 -12.75
CA SER A 337 -12.42 17.03 -12.82
C SER A 337 -13.50 17.82 -12.08
N TYR A 338 -13.18 19.03 -11.61
CA TYR A 338 -14.11 19.83 -10.79
C TYR A 338 -15.47 20.08 -11.45
N SER A 339 -15.50 20.15 -12.77
CA SER A 339 -16.73 20.36 -13.55
C SER A 339 -17.48 19.08 -13.90
N ASP A 340 -16.86 17.92 -13.75
CA ASP A 340 -17.42 16.64 -14.18
C ASP A 340 -18.54 16.15 -13.26
N ILE A 341 -19.12 15.02 -13.61
CA ILE A 341 -20.17 14.36 -12.83
C ILE A 341 -19.49 13.42 -11.83
N ASP A 342 -19.98 13.40 -10.60
CA ASP A 342 -19.56 12.40 -9.63
C ASP A 342 -20.15 11.03 -10.00
N VAL A 343 -19.27 10.12 -10.38
CA VAL A 343 -19.62 8.77 -10.85
C VAL A 343 -19.79 7.75 -9.73
N THR A 344 -19.49 8.13 -8.48
CA THR A 344 -19.50 7.21 -7.33
C THR A 344 -20.83 6.49 -7.15
N GLY A 345 -21.95 7.20 -7.34
CA GLY A 345 -23.29 6.61 -7.24
C GLY A 345 -23.56 5.57 -8.34
N PHE A 346 -23.10 5.84 -9.56
CA PHE A 346 -23.21 4.92 -10.69
C PHE A 346 -22.43 3.65 -10.42
N VAL A 347 -21.13 3.79 -10.06
CA VAL A 347 -20.26 2.66 -9.71
C VAL A 347 -20.83 1.83 -8.56
N ALA A 348 -21.39 2.47 -7.54
CA ALA A 348 -21.96 1.76 -6.40
C ALA A 348 -23.10 0.81 -6.82
N ILE A 349 -23.95 1.26 -7.73
CA ILE A 349 -25.09 0.46 -8.20
C ILE A 349 -24.63 -0.62 -9.17
N THR A 350 -23.85 -0.25 -10.20
CA THR A 350 -23.45 -1.16 -11.28
C THR A 350 -22.49 -2.24 -10.77
N TYR A 351 -21.49 -1.87 -9.97
CA TYR A 351 -20.56 -2.84 -9.37
C TYR A 351 -21.27 -3.83 -8.43
N THR A 352 -22.17 -3.33 -7.56
CA THR A 352 -22.92 -4.19 -6.66
C THR A 352 -23.81 -5.17 -7.41
N LEU A 353 -24.44 -4.72 -8.49
CA LEU A 353 -25.28 -5.54 -9.35
C LEU A 353 -24.44 -6.59 -10.10
N LEU A 354 -23.34 -6.18 -10.75
CA LEU A 354 -22.45 -7.09 -11.48
C LEU A 354 -21.85 -8.14 -10.56
N PHE A 355 -21.36 -7.74 -9.39
CA PHE A 355 -20.83 -8.66 -8.39
C PHE A 355 -21.89 -9.68 -7.96
N GLY A 356 -23.10 -9.20 -7.64
CA GLY A 356 -24.19 -10.07 -7.20
C GLY A 356 -24.62 -11.07 -8.26
N ILE A 357 -24.64 -10.69 -9.54
CA ILE A 357 -24.95 -11.59 -10.65
C ILE A 357 -23.84 -12.66 -10.80
N MET A 358 -22.56 -12.24 -10.84
CA MET A 358 -21.43 -13.15 -11.04
C MET A 358 -21.27 -14.16 -9.91
N PHE A 359 -21.55 -13.74 -8.67
CA PHE A 359 -21.42 -14.55 -7.46
C PHE A 359 -22.76 -15.02 -6.90
N GLY A 360 -23.76 -15.27 -7.73
CA GLY A 360 -25.17 -15.50 -7.39
C GLY A 360 -25.46 -16.74 -6.56
N ASP A 361 -25.13 -16.73 -5.26
CA ASP A 361 -25.49 -17.76 -4.27
C ASP A 361 -26.02 -17.11 -2.98
N LEU A 362 -27.18 -17.54 -2.50
CA LEU A 362 -27.85 -16.97 -1.33
C LEU A 362 -27.06 -17.23 -0.04
N GLY A 363 -26.61 -18.46 0.19
CA GLY A 363 -25.91 -18.85 1.40
C GLY A 363 -24.54 -18.21 1.50
N GLN A 364 -23.76 -18.32 0.43
CA GLN A 364 -22.43 -17.74 0.34
C GLN A 364 -22.47 -16.20 0.35
N GLY A 365 -23.47 -15.59 -0.29
CA GLY A 365 -23.72 -14.14 -0.26
C GLY A 365 -24.00 -13.61 1.14
N LEU A 366 -24.80 -14.35 1.94
CA LEU A 366 -25.00 -14.00 3.36
C LEU A 366 -23.72 -14.12 4.20
N VAL A 367 -22.88 -15.11 3.92
CA VAL A 367 -21.55 -15.21 4.57
C VAL A 367 -20.69 -14.00 4.24
N LEU A 368 -20.62 -13.56 2.97
CA LEU A 368 -19.91 -12.35 2.56
C LEU A 368 -20.46 -11.08 3.24
N PHE A 369 -21.80 -10.98 3.34
CA PHE A 369 -22.47 -9.89 4.05
C PHE A 369 -22.03 -9.82 5.52
N LEU A 370 -22.02 -10.96 6.22
CA LEU A 370 -21.59 -11.05 7.63
C LEU A 370 -20.09 -10.74 7.79
N LEU A 371 -19.24 -11.26 6.89
CA LEU A 371 -17.81 -10.97 6.87
C LEU A 371 -17.56 -9.47 6.62
N GLY A 372 -18.33 -8.84 5.75
CA GLY A 372 -18.29 -7.41 5.51
C GLY A 372 -18.59 -6.60 6.77
N ILE A 373 -19.64 -6.94 7.51
CA ILE A 373 -20.00 -6.28 8.78
C ILE A 373 -18.88 -6.49 9.83
N LEU A 374 -18.39 -7.72 9.95
CA LEU A 374 -17.35 -8.06 10.92
C LEU A 374 -16.04 -7.30 10.64
N GLY A 375 -15.59 -7.30 9.38
CA GLY A 375 -14.39 -6.60 8.94
C GLY A 375 -14.50 -5.08 9.12
N TRP A 376 -15.68 -4.51 8.87
CA TRP A 376 -15.93 -3.09 9.11
C TRP A 376 -15.91 -2.73 10.61
N LYS A 377 -16.55 -3.54 11.47
CA LYS A 377 -16.59 -3.27 12.92
C LYS A 377 -15.23 -3.44 13.60
N ILE A 378 -14.48 -4.50 13.25
CA ILE A 378 -13.20 -4.84 13.91
C ILE A 378 -12.05 -3.98 13.37
N LYS A 379 -11.84 -3.94 12.04
CA LYS A 379 -10.67 -3.32 11.43
C LYS A 379 -10.95 -1.99 10.73
N LYS A 380 -12.19 -1.54 10.65
CA LYS A 380 -12.63 -0.33 9.93
C LYS A 380 -12.12 -0.26 8.47
N MET A 381 -11.94 -1.41 7.84
CA MET A 381 -11.43 -1.49 6.46
C MET A 381 -12.50 -0.98 5.46
N PRO A 382 -12.16 -0.04 4.55
CA PRO A 382 -13.13 0.48 3.57
C PRO A 382 -13.65 -0.60 2.62
N LEU A 383 -12.79 -1.54 2.18
CA LEU A 383 -13.19 -2.66 1.32
C LEU A 383 -14.21 -3.60 1.99
N ALA A 384 -14.10 -3.84 3.29
CA ALA A 384 -15.07 -4.66 4.01
C ALA A 384 -16.47 -4.05 3.98
N ARG A 385 -16.57 -2.71 3.92
CA ARG A 385 -17.85 -2.02 3.83
C ARG A 385 -18.51 -2.18 2.45
N ILE A 386 -17.72 -2.36 1.38
CA ILE A 386 -18.23 -2.64 0.03
C ILE A 386 -18.80 -4.05 -0.06
N LEU A 387 -18.22 -5.03 0.67
CA LEU A 387 -18.72 -6.41 0.70
C LEU A 387 -20.15 -6.53 1.27
N ILE A 388 -20.60 -5.58 2.09
CA ILE A 388 -21.94 -5.60 2.67
C ILE A 388 -23.02 -5.55 1.57
N PRO A 389 -23.11 -4.49 0.73
CA PRO A 389 -24.11 -4.46 -0.35
C PRO A 389 -23.83 -5.53 -1.43
N CYS A 390 -22.59 -5.90 -1.69
CA CYS A 390 -22.26 -6.98 -2.64
C CYS A 390 -22.78 -8.33 -2.17
N GLY A 391 -22.60 -8.68 -0.89
CA GLY A 391 -23.14 -9.92 -0.32
C GLY A 391 -24.68 -9.96 -0.31
N LEU A 392 -25.31 -8.82 -0.06
CA LEU A 392 -26.77 -8.72 -0.14
C LEU A 392 -27.26 -8.89 -1.59
N SER A 393 -26.59 -8.28 -2.56
CA SER A 393 -26.92 -8.44 -3.98
C SER A 393 -26.73 -9.91 -4.42
N SER A 394 -25.62 -10.54 -4.02
CA SER A 394 -25.39 -11.95 -4.28
C SER A 394 -26.49 -12.85 -3.70
N ALA A 395 -26.96 -12.56 -2.49
CA ALA A 395 -28.08 -13.31 -1.90
C ALA A 395 -29.38 -13.13 -2.69
N VAL A 396 -29.65 -11.94 -3.22
CA VAL A 396 -30.84 -11.67 -4.07
C VAL A 396 -30.73 -12.45 -5.39
N PHE A 397 -29.58 -12.40 -6.08
CA PHE A 397 -29.40 -13.17 -7.31
C PHE A 397 -29.33 -14.67 -7.07
N GLY A 398 -28.76 -15.11 -5.94
CA GLY A 398 -28.80 -16.50 -5.49
C GLY A 398 -30.23 -17.04 -5.32
N PHE A 399 -31.13 -16.18 -4.83
CA PHE A 399 -32.56 -16.50 -4.83
C PHE A 399 -33.15 -16.61 -6.25
N VAL A 400 -32.70 -15.81 -7.21
CA VAL A 400 -33.16 -15.90 -8.61
C VAL A 400 -32.64 -17.16 -9.30
N PHE A 401 -31.39 -17.58 -9.03
CA PHE A 401 -30.78 -18.77 -9.61
C PHE A 401 -31.13 -20.06 -8.85
N GLY A 402 -31.68 -19.93 -7.65
CA GLY A 402 -32.09 -21.09 -6.84
C GLY A 402 -30.93 -21.76 -6.09
N SER A 403 -29.79 -21.08 -5.91
CA SER A 403 -28.61 -21.65 -5.27
C SER A 403 -28.47 -21.21 -3.80
N VAL A 404 -28.29 -22.17 -2.91
CA VAL A 404 -27.96 -21.97 -1.48
C VAL A 404 -26.78 -22.85 -1.11
N PHE A 405 -25.60 -22.30 -0.91
CA PHE A 405 -24.33 -23.00 -0.75
C PHE A 405 -24.11 -24.05 -1.86
N GLY A 406 -24.58 -23.73 -3.08
CA GLY A 406 -24.53 -24.63 -4.25
C GLY A 406 -25.61 -25.69 -4.33
N TYR A 407 -26.47 -25.85 -3.33
CA TYR A 407 -27.64 -26.74 -3.43
C TYR A 407 -28.75 -26.05 -4.22
N GLU A 408 -29.18 -26.67 -5.32
CA GLU A 408 -30.18 -26.10 -6.23
C GLU A 408 -31.64 -26.41 -5.82
N ASP A 409 -31.84 -27.46 -5.02
CA ASP A 409 -33.19 -27.95 -4.63
C ASP A 409 -33.71 -27.39 -3.30
N MET A 410 -32.84 -26.70 -2.53
CA MET A 410 -33.18 -26.23 -1.18
C MET A 410 -34.27 -25.17 -1.17
N LEU A 411 -34.41 -24.39 -2.25
CA LEU A 411 -35.40 -23.30 -2.37
C LEU A 411 -36.73 -23.73 -3.00
N ASP A 412 -36.86 -24.95 -3.51
CA ASP A 412 -38.09 -25.43 -4.16
C ASP A 412 -39.34 -25.32 -3.27
N PRO A 413 -39.28 -25.68 -1.96
CA PRO A 413 -40.44 -25.46 -1.08
C PRO A 413 -40.85 -23.99 -0.96
N VAL A 414 -39.88 -23.08 -1.05
CA VAL A 414 -40.13 -21.63 -0.96
C VAL A 414 -40.75 -21.10 -2.25
N TYR A 415 -40.30 -21.60 -3.42
CA TYR A 415 -40.90 -21.22 -4.71
C TYR A 415 -42.34 -21.72 -4.82
N HIS A 416 -42.61 -22.96 -4.40
CA HIS A 416 -43.97 -23.47 -4.35
C HIS A 416 -44.89 -22.70 -3.40
N ALA A 417 -44.38 -22.26 -2.24
CA ALA A 417 -45.12 -21.40 -1.31
C ALA A 417 -45.42 -20.01 -1.88
N LEU A 418 -44.54 -19.48 -2.78
CA LEU A 418 -44.75 -18.23 -3.51
C LEU A 418 -45.59 -18.36 -4.77
N GLY A 419 -46.11 -19.59 -5.08
CA GLY A 419 -46.94 -19.87 -6.25
C GLY A 419 -46.16 -20.00 -7.56
N MET A 420 -44.84 -20.16 -7.52
CA MET A 420 -44.00 -20.44 -8.69
C MET A 420 -43.83 -21.94 -8.88
N ALA A 421 -43.91 -22.42 -10.13
CA ALA A 421 -43.81 -23.85 -10.43
C ALA A 421 -42.37 -24.39 -10.35
N SER A 422 -41.36 -23.54 -10.52
CA SER A 422 -39.94 -23.89 -10.49
C SER A 422 -39.10 -22.60 -10.25
N LYS A 423 -37.77 -22.78 -10.06
CA LYS A 423 -36.81 -21.70 -10.00
C LYS A 423 -36.89 -20.77 -11.24
N PRO A 424 -36.75 -19.45 -11.09
CA PRO A 424 -36.89 -18.50 -12.22
C PRO A 424 -35.88 -18.72 -13.34
N LEU A 425 -34.63 -19.14 -13.03
CA LEU A 425 -33.58 -19.38 -14.00
C LEU A 425 -32.68 -20.51 -13.54
N SER A 426 -32.70 -21.66 -14.27
CA SER A 426 -31.73 -22.75 -14.07
C SER A 426 -30.45 -22.45 -14.87
N VAL A 427 -29.31 -22.30 -14.18
CA VAL A 427 -28.05 -21.89 -14.81
C VAL A 427 -27.53 -22.96 -15.76
N MET A 428 -27.51 -24.24 -15.30
CA MET A 428 -26.92 -25.34 -16.07
C MET A 428 -27.79 -25.80 -17.24
N ASP A 429 -29.11 -25.71 -17.11
CA ASP A 429 -30.05 -26.16 -18.18
C ASP A 429 -30.20 -25.09 -19.29
N SER A 430 -29.90 -23.82 -18.98
CA SER A 430 -30.18 -22.71 -19.90
C SER A 430 -28.94 -21.78 -20.11
N ILE A 431 -27.77 -22.38 -20.35
CA ILE A 431 -26.48 -21.67 -20.55
C ILE A 431 -26.60 -20.55 -21.59
N ASN A 432 -27.23 -20.82 -22.75
CA ASN A 432 -27.40 -19.86 -23.81
C ASN A 432 -28.25 -18.65 -23.34
N THR A 433 -29.26 -18.88 -22.53
CA THR A 433 -30.11 -17.81 -21.97
C THR A 433 -29.33 -16.94 -21.02
N VAL A 434 -28.52 -17.54 -20.13
CA VAL A 434 -27.63 -16.81 -19.20
C VAL A 434 -26.67 -15.89 -19.97
N LEU A 435 -26.03 -16.41 -21.03
CA LEU A 435 -25.11 -15.63 -21.87
C LEU A 435 -25.82 -14.47 -22.61
N ILE A 436 -27.02 -14.72 -23.15
CA ILE A 436 -27.81 -13.69 -23.84
C ILE A 436 -28.25 -12.60 -22.84
N VAL A 437 -28.69 -12.98 -21.66
CA VAL A 437 -29.07 -12.03 -20.59
C VAL A 437 -27.85 -11.22 -20.16
N ALA A 438 -26.68 -11.82 -20.01
CA ALA A 438 -25.44 -11.12 -19.66
C ALA A 438 -25.07 -10.07 -20.73
N ILE A 439 -25.17 -10.40 -22.02
CA ILE A 439 -24.99 -9.43 -23.11
C ILE A 439 -26.04 -8.31 -23.03
N GLY A 440 -27.31 -8.67 -22.78
CA GLY A 440 -28.38 -7.68 -22.62
C GLY A 440 -28.13 -6.69 -21.50
N ILE A 441 -27.67 -7.16 -20.35
CA ILE A 441 -27.23 -6.30 -19.22
C ILE A 441 -26.08 -5.41 -19.68
N GLY A 442 -25.08 -5.96 -20.37
CA GLY A 442 -23.95 -5.22 -20.91
C GLY A 442 -24.39 -4.09 -21.85
N VAL A 443 -25.32 -4.36 -22.78
CA VAL A 443 -25.88 -3.35 -23.68
C VAL A 443 -26.55 -2.21 -22.90
N VAL A 444 -27.35 -2.53 -21.89
CA VAL A 444 -28.00 -1.50 -21.04
C VAL A 444 -26.97 -0.67 -20.32
N LEU A 445 -25.94 -1.27 -19.76
CA LEU A 445 -24.87 -0.56 -19.03
C LEU A 445 -24.04 0.34 -19.96
N VAL A 446 -23.66 -0.14 -21.14
CA VAL A 446 -22.92 0.65 -22.13
C VAL A 446 -23.76 1.84 -22.62
N VAL A 447 -25.04 1.63 -22.94
CA VAL A 447 -25.94 2.72 -23.33
C VAL A 447 -26.08 3.74 -22.19
N THR A 448 -26.19 3.28 -20.96
CA THR A 448 -26.26 4.18 -19.79
C THR A 448 -24.96 5.00 -19.63
N ALA A 449 -23.79 4.38 -19.83
CA ALA A 449 -22.50 5.08 -19.81
C ALA A 449 -22.41 6.14 -20.94
N MET A 450 -22.86 5.79 -22.16
CA MET A 450 -22.90 6.75 -23.27
C MET A 450 -23.89 7.89 -23.00
N LEU A 451 -25.04 7.63 -22.40
CA LEU A 451 -25.99 8.68 -21.96
C LEU A 451 -25.37 9.60 -20.90
N LEU A 452 -24.60 9.07 -19.97
CA LEU A 452 -23.85 9.88 -19.00
C LEU A 452 -22.82 10.77 -19.70
N ASN A 453 -22.17 10.28 -20.76
CA ASN A 453 -21.30 11.11 -21.59
C ASN A 453 -22.04 12.27 -22.26
N VAL A 454 -23.20 12.01 -22.84
CA VAL A 454 -24.05 13.07 -23.44
C VAL A 454 -24.42 14.12 -22.39
N VAL A 455 -24.82 13.70 -21.18
CA VAL A 455 -25.15 14.62 -20.08
C VAL A 455 -23.91 15.42 -19.65
N SER A 456 -22.74 14.79 -19.58
CA SER A 456 -21.48 15.46 -19.25
C SER A 456 -21.13 16.52 -20.32
N CYS A 457 -21.16 16.18 -21.61
CA CYS A 457 -20.90 17.11 -22.70
C CYS A 457 -21.90 18.30 -22.70
N LEU A 458 -23.16 18.04 -22.44
CA LEU A 458 -24.19 19.12 -22.31
C LEU A 458 -23.90 20.06 -21.14
N LYS A 459 -23.45 19.51 -19.99
CA LYS A 459 -23.06 20.31 -18.82
C LYS A 459 -21.84 21.21 -19.14
N HIS A 460 -20.94 20.73 -19.97
CA HIS A 460 -19.77 21.50 -20.44
C HIS A 460 -20.09 22.44 -21.62
N LYS A 461 -21.36 22.50 -22.08
CA LYS A 461 -21.81 23.27 -23.24
C LYS A 461 -21.17 22.87 -24.58
N LYS A 462 -20.66 21.64 -24.68
CA LYS A 462 -20.10 21.05 -25.89
C LYS A 462 -21.20 20.28 -26.63
N ILE A 463 -22.06 21.02 -27.33
CA ILE A 463 -23.25 20.43 -27.98
C ILE A 463 -22.86 19.57 -29.19
N GLY A 464 -21.82 19.96 -29.93
CA GLY A 464 -21.30 19.20 -31.07
C GLY A 464 -20.80 17.82 -30.66
N GLU A 465 -19.99 17.76 -29.59
CA GLU A 465 -19.51 16.50 -29.02
C GLU A 465 -20.67 15.65 -28.47
N ALA A 466 -21.67 16.24 -27.81
CA ALA A 466 -22.82 15.52 -27.27
C ALA A 466 -23.63 14.78 -28.35
N ILE A 467 -23.71 15.34 -29.57
CA ILE A 467 -24.49 14.75 -30.66
C ILE A 467 -23.65 13.85 -31.55
N PHE A 468 -22.52 14.33 -32.05
CA PHE A 468 -21.76 13.69 -33.14
C PHE A 468 -20.57 12.84 -32.67
N SER A 469 -20.24 12.81 -31.37
CA SER A 469 -19.14 11.95 -30.92
C SER A 469 -19.51 10.46 -30.99
N ASN A 470 -18.48 9.59 -30.96
CA ASN A 470 -18.68 8.14 -30.89
C ASN A 470 -19.46 7.72 -29.62
N ASN A 471 -19.31 8.42 -28.51
CA ASN A 471 -20.07 8.18 -27.28
C ASN A 471 -21.26 9.15 -27.14
N GLY A 472 -21.61 9.90 -28.21
CA GLY A 472 -22.75 10.80 -28.30
C GLY A 472 -24.03 10.12 -28.80
N LEU A 473 -25.04 10.93 -29.13
CA LEU A 473 -26.33 10.44 -29.59
C LEU A 473 -26.24 9.60 -30.87
N VAL A 474 -25.42 10.04 -31.85
CA VAL A 474 -25.20 9.29 -33.11
C VAL A 474 -24.53 7.95 -32.82
N GLY A 475 -23.54 7.91 -31.91
CA GLY A 475 -22.90 6.67 -31.47
C GLY A 475 -23.88 5.71 -30.79
N ILE A 476 -24.78 6.20 -29.92
CA ILE A 476 -25.84 5.39 -29.28
C ILE A 476 -26.77 4.77 -30.32
N LEU A 477 -27.22 5.56 -31.31
CA LEU A 477 -28.09 5.07 -32.38
C LEU A 477 -27.40 4.01 -33.23
N PHE A 478 -26.13 4.24 -33.59
CA PHE A 478 -25.32 3.28 -34.34
C PHE A 478 -25.16 1.96 -33.59
N TYR A 479 -24.82 2.04 -32.29
CA TYR A 479 -24.63 0.89 -31.42
C TYR A 479 -25.92 0.08 -31.26
N LEU A 480 -27.05 0.74 -30.94
CA LEU A 480 -28.34 0.07 -30.79
C LEU A 480 -28.83 -0.56 -32.10
N ALA A 481 -28.61 0.10 -33.26
CA ALA A 481 -28.94 -0.47 -34.55
C ALA A 481 -28.08 -1.71 -34.87
N GLY A 482 -26.78 -1.69 -34.49
CA GLY A 482 -25.90 -2.85 -34.62
C GLY A 482 -26.30 -4.03 -33.74
N VAL A 483 -26.65 -3.77 -32.49
CA VAL A 483 -27.15 -4.80 -31.56
C VAL A 483 -28.48 -5.40 -32.09
N ALA A 484 -29.44 -4.55 -32.51
CA ALA A 484 -30.71 -4.99 -33.08
C ALA A 484 -30.51 -5.85 -34.36
N PHE A 485 -29.55 -5.48 -35.21
CA PHE A 485 -29.18 -6.26 -36.38
C PHE A 485 -28.62 -7.62 -36.00
N CYS A 486 -27.69 -7.70 -35.00
CA CYS A 486 -27.15 -8.97 -34.54
C CYS A 486 -28.25 -9.88 -33.95
N VAL A 487 -29.18 -9.32 -33.18
CA VAL A 487 -30.33 -10.09 -32.62
C VAL A 487 -31.25 -10.60 -33.74
N ALA A 488 -31.55 -9.78 -34.76
CA ALA A 488 -32.35 -10.21 -35.91
C ALA A 488 -31.64 -11.29 -36.75
N PHE A 489 -30.32 -11.22 -36.88
CA PHE A 489 -29.52 -12.24 -37.57
C PHE A 489 -29.51 -13.59 -36.85
N MET A 490 -29.58 -13.59 -35.51
CA MET A 490 -29.67 -14.79 -34.67
C MET A 490 -31.09 -15.39 -34.58
N ASN A 491 -31.99 -15.06 -35.48
CA ASN A 491 -33.41 -15.45 -35.48
C ASN A 491 -34.19 -14.99 -34.23
N GLY A 492 -33.72 -13.90 -33.58
CA GLY A 492 -34.44 -13.24 -32.48
C GLY A 492 -35.62 -12.38 -32.97
N PRO A 493 -36.36 -11.74 -32.05
CA PRO A 493 -37.49 -10.88 -32.39
C PRO A 493 -37.03 -9.71 -33.28
N GLN A 494 -37.62 -9.57 -34.45
CA GLN A 494 -37.33 -8.46 -35.37
C GLN A 494 -38.06 -7.20 -34.89
N VAL A 495 -37.32 -6.27 -34.30
CA VAL A 495 -37.81 -4.97 -33.84
C VAL A 495 -38.12 -4.05 -35.05
N LEU A 496 -37.27 -4.12 -36.09
CA LEU A 496 -37.39 -3.31 -37.32
C LEU A 496 -36.97 -4.15 -38.55
N PRO A 497 -37.47 -3.84 -39.74
CA PRO A 497 -37.02 -4.50 -40.96
C PRO A 497 -35.51 -4.30 -41.17
N ASN A 498 -34.78 -5.34 -41.62
CA ASN A 498 -33.33 -5.31 -41.84
C ASN A 498 -32.87 -4.15 -42.74
N SER A 499 -33.68 -3.79 -43.76
CA SER A 499 -33.40 -2.66 -44.63
C SER A 499 -33.38 -1.31 -43.91
N VAL A 500 -34.25 -1.11 -42.91
CA VAL A 500 -34.24 0.10 -42.09
C VAL A 500 -33.04 0.13 -41.17
N LEU A 501 -32.70 -1.00 -40.53
CA LEU A 501 -31.50 -1.11 -39.70
C LEU A 501 -30.22 -0.80 -40.46
N PHE A 502 -30.06 -1.36 -41.66
CA PHE A 502 -28.91 -1.01 -42.54
C PHE A 502 -28.88 0.46 -42.95
N SER A 503 -30.05 1.06 -43.25
CA SER A 503 -30.11 2.48 -43.57
C SER A 503 -29.70 3.36 -42.42
N VAL A 504 -30.19 3.07 -41.21
CA VAL A 504 -29.84 3.81 -39.98
C VAL A 504 -28.33 3.66 -39.68
N MET A 505 -27.80 2.42 -39.74
CA MET A 505 -26.37 2.19 -39.54
C MET A 505 -25.53 2.94 -40.59
N GLY A 506 -25.93 2.94 -41.86
CA GLY A 506 -25.22 3.66 -42.93
C GLY A 506 -25.19 5.17 -42.71
N VAL A 507 -26.34 5.76 -42.35
CA VAL A 507 -26.42 7.21 -42.05
C VAL A 507 -25.56 7.55 -40.82
N CYS A 508 -25.69 6.78 -39.75
CA CYS A 508 -24.88 7.02 -38.52
C CYS A 508 -23.36 6.83 -38.81
N ALA A 509 -22.97 5.83 -39.60
CA ALA A 509 -21.58 5.63 -39.99
C ALA A 509 -21.02 6.83 -40.77
N VAL A 510 -21.79 7.38 -41.73
CA VAL A 510 -21.40 8.60 -42.46
C VAL A 510 -21.28 9.80 -41.50
N LEU A 511 -22.23 9.97 -40.57
CA LEU A 511 -22.16 11.06 -39.58
C LEU A 511 -20.96 10.93 -38.65
N LEU A 512 -20.63 9.72 -38.21
CA LEU A 512 -19.42 9.44 -37.40
C LEU A 512 -18.13 9.64 -38.19
N TYR A 513 -18.14 9.31 -39.48
CA TYR A 513 -17.00 9.50 -40.38
C TYR A 513 -16.63 10.98 -40.57
N ILE A 514 -17.62 11.86 -40.64
CA ILE A 514 -17.42 13.31 -40.80
C ILE A 514 -17.57 14.11 -39.52
N LYS A 515 -17.54 13.46 -38.34
CA LYS A 515 -17.88 14.06 -37.03
C LYS A 515 -17.10 15.34 -36.69
N GLU A 516 -15.83 15.45 -37.11
CA GLU A 516 -14.98 16.60 -36.78
C GLU A 516 -15.50 17.91 -37.34
N ILE A 517 -16.09 17.87 -38.55
CA ILE A 517 -16.63 19.06 -39.20
C ILE A 517 -17.84 19.65 -38.44
N PRO A 518 -18.92 18.89 -38.18
CA PRO A 518 -20.05 19.43 -37.41
C PRO A 518 -19.69 19.78 -35.96
N ILE A 519 -18.81 19.04 -35.30
CA ILE A 519 -18.33 19.37 -33.96
C ILE A 519 -17.59 20.70 -33.97
N GLY A 520 -16.64 20.90 -34.91
CA GLY A 520 -15.88 22.12 -35.02
C GLY A 520 -16.73 23.36 -35.34
N ILE A 521 -17.77 23.22 -36.16
CA ILE A 521 -18.69 24.31 -36.48
C ILE A 521 -19.58 24.68 -35.27
N ILE A 522 -20.17 23.68 -34.59
CA ILE A 522 -21.12 23.89 -33.49
C ILE A 522 -20.39 24.40 -32.22
N ASP A 523 -19.29 23.81 -31.88
CA ASP A 523 -18.53 24.14 -30.67
C ASP A 523 -17.52 25.28 -30.89
N LYS A 524 -17.48 25.85 -32.12
CA LYS A 524 -16.68 27.02 -32.53
C LYS A 524 -15.17 26.84 -32.29
N HIS A 525 -14.63 25.66 -32.60
CA HIS A 525 -13.19 25.44 -32.56
C HIS A 525 -12.50 26.22 -33.68
N PRO A 526 -11.38 26.94 -33.44
CA PRO A 526 -10.71 27.76 -34.45
C PRO A 526 -10.12 26.90 -35.62
N ASP A 527 -9.72 25.69 -35.32
CA ASP A 527 -8.99 24.80 -36.25
C ASP A 527 -9.87 23.66 -36.81
N TRP A 528 -11.14 23.96 -37.15
CA TRP A 528 -12.08 22.95 -37.64
C TRP A 528 -11.84 22.50 -39.09
N LYS A 529 -10.99 23.22 -39.86
CA LYS A 529 -10.68 22.88 -41.26
C LYS A 529 -9.50 21.93 -41.28
N PRO A 530 -9.62 20.77 -41.97
CA PRO A 530 -8.49 19.86 -42.16
C PRO A 530 -7.43 20.47 -43.08
N ASP A 531 -6.16 20.36 -42.72
CA ASP A 531 -5.02 20.82 -43.50
C ASP A 531 -4.82 20.00 -44.78
N SER A 532 -5.12 18.68 -44.72
CA SER A 532 -5.03 17.74 -45.86
C SER A 532 -6.29 16.88 -45.93
N ILE A 533 -6.94 16.88 -47.10
CA ILE A 533 -8.16 16.07 -47.32
C ILE A 533 -7.84 14.57 -47.29
N VAL A 534 -6.67 14.17 -47.80
CA VAL A 534 -6.29 12.74 -47.85
C VAL A 534 -6.04 12.21 -46.45
N ASP A 535 -5.31 12.95 -45.63
CA ASP A 535 -5.03 12.56 -44.23
C ASP A 535 -6.30 12.49 -43.41
N PHE A 536 -7.19 13.48 -43.59
CA PHE A 536 -8.53 13.51 -42.97
C PHE A 536 -9.37 12.26 -43.32
N LEU A 537 -9.42 11.88 -44.58
CA LEU A 537 -10.18 10.71 -45.02
C LEU A 537 -9.59 9.41 -44.48
N LEU A 538 -8.27 9.28 -44.48
CA LEU A 538 -7.61 8.08 -43.94
C LEU A 538 -7.76 7.98 -42.41
N GLN A 539 -7.52 9.07 -41.71
CA GLN A 539 -7.65 9.11 -40.25
C GLN A 539 -9.09 8.73 -39.81
N ASN A 540 -10.10 9.37 -40.35
CA ASN A 540 -11.49 9.08 -40.01
C ASN A 540 -11.93 7.66 -40.41
N LEU A 541 -11.36 7.08 -41.46
CA LEU A 541 -11.61 5.68 -41.81
C LEU A 541 -11.08 4.73 -40.72
N PHE A 542 -9.84 4.94 -40.26
CA PHE A 542 -9.27 4.13 -39.20
C PHE A 542 -10.02 4.33 -37.87
N GLU A 543 -10.39 5.56 -37.53
CA GLU A 543 -11.21 5.84 -36.34
C GLU A 543 -12.59 5.15 -36.40
N LEU A 544 -13.26 5.17 -37.55
CA LEU A 544 -14.54 4.47 -37.72
C LEU A 544 -14.39 2.96 -37.47
N ILE A 545 -13.34 2.35 -38.03
CA ILE A 545 -13.03 0.93 -37.81
C ILE A 545 -12.77 0.67 -36.32
N GLU A 546 -12.00 1.52 -35.69
CA GLU A 546 -11.72 1.44 -34.23
C GLU A 546 -13.01 1.51 -33.41
N TYR A 547 -13.96 2.40 -33.73
CA TYR A 547 -15.24 2.49 -33.03
C TYR A 547 -16.07 1.23 -33.17
N VAL A 548 -16.17 0.65 -34.37
CA VAL A 548 -16.89 -0.60 -34.58
C VAL A 548 -16.25 -1.74 -33.78
N LEU A 549 -14.93 -1.86 -33.84
CA LEU A 549 -14.18 -2.87 -33.08
C LEU A 549 -14.35 -2.68 -31.56
N SER A 550 -14.29 -1.43 -31.09
CA SER A 550 -14.49 -1.09 -29.67
C SER A 550 -15.90 -1.46 -29.18
N TYR A 551 -16.96 -1.15 -29.96
CA TYR A 551 -18.32 -1.53 -29.60
C TYR A 551 -18.50 -3.04 -29.54
N PHE A 552 -17.97 -3.76 -30.52
CA PHE A 552 -18.01 -5.22 -30.55
C PHE A 552 -17.25 -5.82 -29.36
N SER A 553 -16.00 -5.41 -29.16
CA SER A 553 -15.13 -5.90 -28.09
C SER A 553 -15.76 -5.67 -26.70
N ASN A 554 -16.30 -4.48 -26.45
CA ASN A 554 -16.92 -4.15 -25.17
C ASN A 554 -18.20 -4.95 -24.94
N THR A 555 -19.01 -5.17 -25.97
CA THR A 555 -20.21 -6.00 -25.87
C THR A 555 -19.88 -7.46 -25.56
N VAL A 556 -18.90 -8.03 -26.25
CA VAL A 556 -18.41 -9.38 -26.00
C VAL A 556 -17.78 -9.52 -24.60
N SER A 557 -17.17 -8.46 -24.10
CA SER A 557 -16.58 -8.45 -22.75
C SER A 557 -17.60 -8.74 -21.63
N PHE A 558 -18.87 -8.37 -21.83
CA PHE A 558 -19.94 -8.68 -20.86
C PHE A 558 -20.35 -10.16 -20.83
N LEU A 559 -19.96 -10.97 -21.84
CA LEU A 559 -20.12 -12.44 -21.73
C LEU A 559 -19.44 -13.01 -20.49
N ARG A 560 -18.42 -12.33 -20.00
CA ARG A 560 -17.72 -12.71 -18.78
C ARG A 560 -18.66 -12.79 -17.58
N VAL A 561 -19.65 -11.90 -17.47
CA VAL A 561 -20.64 -11.94 -16.38
C VAL A 561 -21.37 -13.29 -16.40
N GLY A 562 -21.86 -13.69 -17.58
CA GLY A 562 -22.53 -15.00 -17.74
C GLY A 562 -21.57 -16.18 -17.54
N ALA A 563 -20.33 -16.07 -18.01
CA ALA A 563 -19.32 -17.10 -17.82
C ALA A 563 -19.02 -17.34 -16.33
N PHE A 564 -18.91 -16.28 -15.50
CA PHE A 564 -18.69 -16.44 -14.06
C PHE A 564 -19.89 -17.11 -13.35
N VAL A 565 -21.11 -16.81 -13.76
CA VAL A 565 -22.31 -17.50 -13.25
C VAL A 565 -22.21 -19.02 -13.52
N ILE A 566 -21.79 -19.40 -14.73
CA ILE A 566 -21.63 -20.81 -15.12
C ILE A 566 -20.45 -21.46 -14.37
N VAL A 567 -19.35 -20.74 -14.21
CA VAL A 567 -18.16 -21.22 -13.46
C VAL A 567 -18.55 -21.48 -12.00
N HIS A 568 -19.32 -20.58 -11.37
CA HIS A 568 -19.82 -20.77 -10.01
C HIS A 568 -20.59 -22.08 -9.86
N ALA A 569 -21.60 -22.30 -10.70
CA ALA A 569 -22.40 -23.53 -10.71
C ALA A 569 -21.51 -24.77 -10.94
N SER A 570 -20.55 -24.69 -11.87
CA SER A 570 -19.63 -25.79 -12.17
C SER A 570 -18.68 -26.10 -11.01
N MET A 571 -18.14 -25.07 -10.35
CA MET A 571 -17.25 -25.23 -9.17
C MET A 571 -18.00 -25.92 -8.02
N MET A 572 -19.24 -25.52 -7.77
CA MET A 572 -20.07 -26.15 -6.74
C MET A 572 -20.38 -27.60 -7.08
N MET A 573 -20.64 -27.91 -8.35
CA MET A 573 -20.81 -29.31 -8.81
C MET A 573 -19.56 -30.15 -8.54
N VAL A 574 -18.36 -29.62 -8.76
CA VAL A 574 -17.10 -30.33 -8.43
C VAL A 574 -16.97 -30.56 -6.93
N VAL A 575 -17.30 -29.55 -6.10
CA VAL A 575 -17.25 -29.67 -4.62
C VAL A 575 -18.19 -30.78 -4.15
N PHE A 576 -19.41 -30.89 -4.70
CA PHE A 576 -20.35 -31.98 -4.35
C PHE A 576 -19.87 -33.35 -4.82
N THR A 577 -19.32 -33.43 -6.02
CA THR A 577 -18.77 -34.71 -6.54
C THR A 577 -17.62 -35.20 -5.65
N LEU A 578 -16.73 -34.34 -5.22
CA LEU A 578 -15.66 -34.66 -4.28
C LEU A 578 -16.18 -35.01 -2.88
N GLY A 579 -17.29 -34.40 -2.47
CA GLY A 579 -17.98 -34.66 -1.21
C GLY A 579 -18.85 -35.90 -1.22
N GLY A 580 -18.89 -36.72 -2.31
CA GLY A 580 -19.69 -37.92 -2.43
C GLY A 580 -21.20 -37.63 -2.35
N ASP A 581 -21.68 -36.73 -3.21
CA ASP A 581 -23.07 -36.28 -3.32
C ASP A 581 -23.70 -35.81 -1.98
N GLY A 582 -22.91 -35.15 -1.16
CA GLY A 582 -23.38 -34.58 0.10
C GLY A 582 -23.12 -35.41 1.36
N SER A 583 -22.50 -36.59 1.23
CA SER A 583 -22.22 -37.47 2.38
C SER A 583 -21.08 -36.99 3.28
N ASN A 584 -20.08 -36.28 2.73
CA ASN A 584 -18.92 -35.77 3.46
C ASN A 584 -19.02 -34.26 3.77
N ILE A 585 -19.74 -33.90 4.83
CA ILE A 585 -19.96 -32.53 5.27
C ILE A 585 -18.64 -31.71 5.41
N PRO A 586 -17.53 -32.22 5.99
CA PRO A 586 -16.27 -31.51 6.07
C PRO A 586 -15.72 -31.05 4.71
N VAL A 587 -15.81 -31.90 3.68
CA VAL A 587 -15.35 -31.59 2.31
C VAL A 587 -16.19 -30.46 1.72
N ILE A 588 -17.49 -30.48 1.92
CA ILE A 588 -18.41 -29.41 1.46
C ILE A 588 -18.11 -28.09 2.15
N ILE A 589 -17.86 -28.08 3.46
CA ILE A 589 -17.54 -26.87 4.21
C ILE A 589 -16.21 -26.27 3.71
N ILE A 590 -15.16 -27.09 3.59
CA ILE A 590 -13.86 -26.64 3.09
C ILE A 590 -13.97 -26.16 1.64
N GLY A 591 -14.68 -26.87 0.79
CA GLY A 591 -14.94 -26.49 -0.59
C GLY A 591 -15.66 -25.15 -0.70
N ASN A 592 -16.72 -24.93 0.08
CA ASN A 592 -17.40 -23.63 0.14
C ASN A 592 -16.49 -22.50 0.62
N ILE A 593 -15.63 -22.72 1.62
CA ILE A 593 -14.67 -21.71 2.07
C ILE A 593 -13.72 -21.32 0.95
N ILE A 594 -13.19 -22.31 0.21
CA ILE A 594 -12.28 -22.07 -0.92
C ILE A 594 -13.02 -21.34 -2.04
N VAL A 595 -14.23 -21.75 -2.41
CA VAL A 595 -15.06 -21.11 -3.44
C VAL A 595 -15.36 -19.66 -3.06
N ILE A 596 -15.83 -19.40 -1.84
CA ILE A 596 -16.12 -18.04 -1.35
C ILE A 596 -14.87 -17.15 -1.44
N ALA A 597 -13.72 -17.63 -1.01
CA ALA A 597 -12.49 -16.85 -0.99
C ALA A 597 -11.97 -16.57 -2.41
N LEU A 598 -11.87 -17.62 -3.25
CA LEU A 598 -11.28 -17.52 -4.58
C LEU A 598 -12.23 -16.81 -5.54
N GLU A 599 -13.46 -17.24 -5.61
CA GLU A 599 -14.44 -16.72 -6.55
C GLU A 599 -14.95 -15.33 -6.15
N GLY A 600 -15.14 -15.07 -4.85
CA GLY A 600 -15.47 -13.76 -4.35
C GLY A 600 -14.40 -12.71 -4.70
N LEU A 601 -13.11 -13.10 -4.62
CA LEU A 601 -12.01 -12.24 -5.06
C LEU A 601 -12.02 -12.05 -6.58
N LEU A 602 -12.16 -13.11 -7.36
CA LEU A 602 -12.15 -13.06 -8.82
C LEU A 602 -13.35 -12.26 -9.36
N SER A 603 -14.57 -12.50 -8.86
CA SER A 603 -15.75 -11.71 -9.22
C SER A 603 -15.61 -10.24 -8.88
N GLY A 604 -14.98 -9.92 -7.73
CA GLY A 604 -14.64 -8.55 -7.35
C GLY A 604 -13.70 -7.86 -8.34
N ILE A 605 -12.62 -8.54 -8.73
CA ILE A 605 -11.66 -8.01 -9.72
C ILE A 605 -12.30 -7.86 -11.10
N GLN A 606 -13.10 -8.83 -11.54
CA GLN A 606 -13.75 -8.77 -12.86
C GLN A 606 -14.83 -7.70 -12.92
N GLY A 607 -15.57 -7.49 -11.82
CA GLY A 607 -16.50 -6.36 -11.69
C GLY A 607 -15.80 -5.01 -11.86
N LEU A 608 -14.68 -4.79 -11.15
CA LEU A 608 -13.86 -3.57 -11.30
C LEU A 608 -13.33 -3.39 -12.72
N ARG A 609 -12.90 -4.49 -13.35
CA ARG A 609 -12.42 -4.45 -14.71
C ARG A 609 -13.51 -3.98 -15.69
N LEU A 610 -14.73 -4.48 -15.55
CA LEU A 610 -15.86 -4.04 -16.37
C LEU A 610 -16.20 -2.56 -16.14
N GLU A 611 -16.13 -2.08 -14.88
CA GLU A 611 -16.33 -0.67 -14.58
C GLU A 611 -15.28 0.23 -15.26
N PHE A 612 -14.01 -0.12 -15.13
CA PHE A 612 -12.91 0.75 -15.55
C PHE A 612 -12.70 0.75 -17.07
N TYR A 613 -12.77 -0.41 -17.72
CA TYR A 613 -12.43 -0.52 -19.13
C TYR A 613 -13.64 -0.40 -20.07
N GLU A 614 -14.79 -0.96 -19.71
CA GLU A 614 -15.96 -0.96 -20.58
C GLU A 614 -16.89 0.23 -20.32
N MET A 615 -16.98 0.73 -19.09
CA MET A 615 -17.87 1.85 -18.72
C MET A 615 -17.16 3.19 -18.61
N PHE A 616 -16.11 3.31 -17.75
CA PHE A 616 -15.44 4.61 -17.56
C PHE A 616 -14.78 5.14 -18.83
N SER A 617 -14.19 4.28 -19.64
CA SER A 617 -13.61 4.66 -20.93
C SER A 617 -14.56 5.41 -21.87
N ARG A 618 -15.89 5.37 -21.59
CA ARG A 618 -16.89 6.03 -22.42
C ARG A 618 -17.19 7.47 -22.03
N PHE A 619 -17.03 7.84 -20.76
CA PHE A 619 -17.48 9.15 -20.29
C PHE A 619 -16.62 9.78 -19.19
N TYR A 620 -15.56 9.12 -18.76
CA TYR A 620 -14.80 9.53 -17.57
C TYR A 620 -13.28 9.55 -17.84
N GLU A 621 -12.65 10.71 -17.65
CA GLU A 621 -11.21 10.90 -17.92
C GLU A 621 -10.33 10.85 -16.67
N GLY A 622 -10.89 11.06 -15.47
CA GLY A 622 -10.15 10.93 -14.20
C GLY A 622 -9.03 11.96 -14.01
N GLY A 623 -9.17 13.17 -14.54
CA GLY A 623 -8.12 14.21 -14.50
C GLY A 623 -8.17 15.16 -13.30
N GLY A 624 -8.95 14.86 -12.26
CA GLY A 624 -9.13 15.73 -11.10
C GLY A 624 -7.99 15.61 -10.07
N ARG A 625 -7.73 16.73 -9.35
CA ARG A 625 -6.76 16.76 -8.25
C ARG A 625 -7.48 16.57 -6.91
N ALA A 626 -6.92 15.75 -6.00
CA ALA A 626 -7.48 15.54 -4.67
C ALA A 626 -7.41 16.80 -3.81
N PHE A 627 -8.46 17.10 -3.05
CA PHE A 627 -8.42 18.08 -1.98
C PHE A 627 -7.70 17.48 -0.76
N THR A 628 -6.43 17.84 -0.58
CA THR A 628 -5.55 17.36 0.51
C THR A 628 -5.22 18.50 1.46
N PRO A 629 -6.13 18.86 2.38
CA PRO A 629 -5.85 19.90 3.35
C PRO A 629 -4.80 19.44 4.35
N ALA A 630 -3.94 20.35 4.79
CA ALA A 630 -2.99 20.07 5.85
C ALA A 630 -3.74 19.88 7.18
N LYS A 631 -3.39 18.83 7.91
CA LYS A 631 -3.89 18.55 9.25
C LYS A 631 -2.75 18.13 10.15
N LEU A 632 -2.71 18.63 11.38
CA LEU A 632 -1.75 18.21 12.40
C LEU A 632 -1.81 16.70 12.67
N GLU A 633 -3.00 16.11 12.71
CA GLU A 633 -3.16 14.65 12.88
C GLU A 633 -2.62 13.82 11.72
N GLN A 634 -2.66 14.33 10.49
CA GLN A 634 -2.11 13.63 9.31
C GLN A 634 -0.59 13.59 9.32
N ALA A 635 0.08 14.63 9.82
CA ALA A 635 1.52 14.61 9.99
C ALA A 635 1.97 13.47 10.90
N GLN A 636 1.28 13.26 12.02
CA GLN A 636 1.54 12.15 12.95
C GLN A 636 1.25 10.77 12.35
N THR A 637 0.17 10.65 11.56
CA THR A 637 -0.20 9.37 10.90
C THR A 637 0.78 8.99 9.79
N ASN A 638 1.24 9.96 9.01
CA ASN A 638 2.24 9.75 7.96
C ASN A 638 3.59 9.31 8.53
N LEU A 639 3.96 9.81 9.71
CA LEU A 639 5.18 9.39 10.40
C LEU A 639 5.08 7.93 10.86
N LYS A 640 3.97 7.51 11.45
CA LYS A 640 3.71 6.11 11.83
C LYS A 640 3.81 5.16 10.63
N THR A 641 3.30 5.56 9.48
CA THR A 641 3.36 4.75 8.26
C THR A 641 4.79 4.65 7.73
N LYS A 642 5.58 5.74 7.80
CA LYS A 642 7.01 5.73 7.42
C LYS A 642 7.85 4.85 8.35
N ILE A 643 7.62 4.90 9.67
CA ILE A 643 8.32 4.08 10.65
C ILE A 643 7.97 2.59 10.49
N ALA A 644 6.68 2.26 10.31
CA ALA A 644 6.24 0.89 10.05
C ALA A 644 6.84 0.33 8.75
N GLY A 645 6.92 1.13 7.68
CA GLY A 645 7.54 0.76 6.42
C GLY A 645 9.06 0.52 6.52
N LYS A 646 9.78 1.34 7.30
CA LYS A 646 11.23 1.14 7.57
C LYS A 646 11.48 -0.13 8.40
N LYS A 647 10.64 -0.42 9.42
CA LYS A 647 10.74 -1.66 10.21
C LYS A 647 10.49 -2.91 9.37
N ALA A 648 9.50 -2.90 8.49
CA ALA A 648 9.24 -4.00 7.58
C ALA A 648 10.44 -4.26 6.65
N LYS A 649 11.09 -3.21 6.14
CA LYS A 649 12.32 -3.34 5.33
C LYS A 649 13.52 -3.87 6.13
N LYS A 650 13.69 -3.43 7.39
CA LYS A 650 14.80 -3.91 8.24
C LYS A 650 14.58 -5.37 8.70
N ALA A 651 13.32 -5.77 8.95
CA ALA A 651 12.99 -7.16 9.26
C ALA A 651 13.14 -8.12 8.06
N LEU A 652 13.02 -7.63 6.84
CA LEU A 652 13.33 -8.36 5.60
C LEU A 652 14.85 -8.46 5.37
N ALA A 653 15.61 -7.39 5.64
CA ALA A 653 17.05 -7.36 5.48
C ALA A 653 17.82 -8.18 6.52
N ASN A 654 17.22 -8.50 7.68
CA ASN A 654 17.82 -9.38 8.70
C ASN A 654 17.42 -10.86 8.51
N LYS A 655 16.71 -11.21 7.44
CA LYS A 655 16.34 -12.60 7.10
C LYS A 655 17.11 -13.16 5.89
N ASP A 656 17.85 -12.30 5.21
CA ASP A 656 18.85 -12.65 4.20
C ASP A 656 20.25 -12.66 4.83
#